data_650cfe82be7572128cd3c79be08751be
#
_entry.id   650cfe82be7572128cd3c79be08751be
#
_cell.length_a   1.000
_cell.length_b   1.000
_cell.length_c   1.000
_cell.angle_alpha   90.00
_cell.angle_beta   90.00
_cell.angle_gamma   90.00
#
_symmetry.space_group_name_H-M   'P 1'
#
loop_
_entity.id
_entity.type
_entity.pdbx_description
1 polymer ?
#
loop_
_entity_poly.entity_id
_entity_poly.type
_entity_poly.pdbx_seq_one_letter_code
_entity_poly.pdbx_strand_id
1 'polypeptide(L)'
;MRKIKTRTFTGTTDTAISEREKLGMEIAREAAAAGIVLLKNENNVLPLEKGSKIALYGIGAANTFKGGTGSGDVNERQSVSVFEGLKNAGFIITNEEQVRDSIQLYKKAREAWRDDILKKCEGKDGVEFFIIYSTHPFTPPENDQEITKTDTDTAIYVISRIAGEGADRHNKKGDFLLTDAEEKEISDICGLYEKVVVVLNAGGVMDVSPLDKHSNIYGIINLGQAGMEGGNALADIVSGAVNPSGKLTATWAYKYEDYPNANEFSHNNGNVDEEYYNEGIYVGYRYFDSFGIPVRYGYGFGLSYTEFSLEFKGIQEDKGRGVILDVNVKNTGKVAGREVIQVYAACPDEKLAKERRRLVAFKKTKLLSPGEEICLSLDVPFERLTSYSENESGWCLEKGLYTFYVGNSLADSAPQAVMELDKDVITEKTMHICKPEKPVEEYKADSKLVEGRRAEIEQLAGTLPVVSIKVESIAVKEIKYLSNEELAAVKEMEIVKSLTEEQLKKLATGDMGRAQEESALGAAGISVPGSAAETSFCAEDKGIAGIVLADGPAGLRLNRYYFVRDGKMVPMSFMFSLEGGILVPDADKTEGEQYFQNCTAFPVGTVLAQTWDEEVVKKIGCHVAKEMVELGVTLWLAPGMNIQRNPLCGRNFEYYSEDPFITGKIAAAMTEGVQSVKGCGTTIKHFACNNNEDNRMGCDSILSERALREIYLKGFEIAIKEAQPMAIMTSYNKINGIHAANNYDLCTNAARNEFGFMGMIMTDWTTTHNGPDCTAAGCMRVGNDVVMPGCENDQVNLSTELASGSLKKADLEACVSRLVRCVLQSNEYEE
;
A
#
# COMPACT_ATOMS: atom_id res chain seq x y z
N MET A 1 20.32 -22.52 24.62
CA MET A 1 19.55 -22.33 23.39
C MET A 1 18.06 -22.37 23.73
N ARG A 2 17.26 -21.50 23.18
CA ARG A 2 15.79 -21.60 23.31
C ARG A 2 15.33 -22.86 22.57
N LYS A 3 14.30 -23.54 23.08
CA LYS A 3 13.76 -24.74 22.46
C LYS A 3 12.85 -24.34 21.30
N ILE A 4 13.07 -24.93 20.13
CA ILE A 4 12.21 -24.73 18.96
C ILE A 4 10.89 -25.45 19.22
N LYS A 5 9.77 -24.80 18.90
CA LYS A 5 8.41 -25.36 19.03
C LYS A 5 8.25 -26.57 18.12
N THR A 6 7.56 -27.58 18.59
CA THR A 6 7.09 -28.65 17.71
C THR A 6 5.93 -28.13 16.88
N ARG A 7 6.06 -28.13 15.56
CA ARG A 7 4.99 -27.71 14.66
C ARG A 7 3.87 -28.74 14.65
N THR A 8 2.64 -28.25 14.68
CA THR A 8 1.40 -29.00 14.53
C THR A 8 0.66 -28.50 13.30
N PHE A 9 -0.39 -29.21 12.87
CA PHE A 9 -1.28 -28.71 11.84
C PHE A 9 -1.94 -27.42 12.32
N THR A 10 -1.93 -26.39 11.47
CA THR A 10 -2.46 -25.07 11.76
C THR A 10 -3.93 -24.97 11.33
N GLY A 11 -4.65 -24.01 11.87
CA GLY A 11 -6.09 -23.84 11.60
C GLY A 11 -6.96 -24.73 12.48
N THR A 12 -8.21 -24.93 12.08
CA THR A 12 -9.23 -25.63 12.85
C THR A 12 -10.05 -26.59 12.01
N THR A 13 -10.52 -27.70 12.60
CA THR A 13 -11.51 -28.59 12.01
C THR A 13 -12.94 -28.15 12.31
N ASP A 14 -13.13 -27.15 13.20
CA ASP A 14 -14.43 -26.58 13.50
C ASP A 14 -14.89 -25.63 12.38
N THR A 15 -16.09 -25.87 11.85
CA THR A 15 -16.70 -25.03 10.81
C THR A 15 -17.41 -23.78 11.36
N ALA A 16 -17.56 -23.66 12.66
CA ALA A 16 -18.18 -22.49 13.29
C ALA A 16 -17.29 -21.24 13.16
N ILE A 17 -17.91 -20.06 13.08
CA ILE A 17 -17.18 -18.79 13.07
C ILE A 17 -16.62 -18.56 14.48
N SER A 18 -15.29 -18.45 14.55
CA SER A 18 -14.57 -18.22 15.82
C SER A 18 -14.75 -16.79 16.33
N GLU A 19 -14.44 -16.57 17.61
CA GLU A 19 -14.42 -15.22 18.19
C GLU A 19 -13.35 -14.32 17.54
N ARG A 20 -12.22 -14.89 17.09
CA ARG A 20 -11.21 -14.15 16.33
C ARG A 20 -11.80 -13.66 15.01
N GLU A 21 -12.48 -14.53 14.25
CA GLU A 21 -13.10 -14.15 12.98
C GLU A 21 -14.14 -13.04 13.18
N LYS A 22 -15.01 -13.16 14.21
CA LYS A 22 -16.00 -12.11 14.53
C LYS A 22 -15.34 -10.77 14.80
N LEU A 23 -14.30 -10.76 15.63
CA LEU A 23 -13.54 -9.54 15.92
C LEU A 23 -12.84 -8.98 14.65
N GLY A 24 -12.33 -9.86 13.80
CA GLY A 24 -11.75 -9.47 12.50
C GLY A 24 -12.78 -8.77 11.61
N MET A 25 -13.98 -9.33 11.49
CA MET A 25 -15.11 -8.73 10.75
C MET A 25 -15.47 -7.34 11.30
N GLU A 26 -15.56 -7.19 12.63
CA GLU A 26 -15.85 -5.89 13.27
C GLU A 26 -14.77 -4.85 12.94
N ILE A 27 -13.48 -5.22 13.06
CA ILE A 27 -12.36 -4.33 12.74
C ILE A 27 -12.31 -3.98 11.25
N ALA A 28 -12.56 -4.95 10.36
CA ALA A 28 -12.61 -4.74 8.92
C ALA A 28 -13.73 -3.75 8.54
N ARG A 29 -14.92 -3.89 9.13
CA ARG A 29 -16.05 -2.98 8.92
C ARG A 29 -15.77 -1.56 9.43
N GLU A 30 -15.20 -1.42 10.64
CA GLU A 30 -14.78 -0.14 11.20
C GLU A 30 -13.77 0.57 10.30
N ALA A 31 -12.73 -0.14 9.86
CA ALA A 31 -11.69 0.40 9.01
C ALA A 31 -12.22 0.78 7.61
N ALA A 32 -13.07 -0.05 7.02
CA ALA A 32 -13.73 0.24 5.75
C ALA A 32 -14.56 1.52 5.83
N ALA A 33 -15.43 1.64 6.84
CA ALA A 33 -16.27 2.82 7.03
C ALA A 33 -15.44 4.10 7.28
N ALA A 34 -14.30 3.97 7.97
CA ALA A 34 -13.39 5.09 8.22
C ALA A 34 -12.62 5.55 6.96
N GLY A 35 -12.42 4.65 5.98
CA GLY A 35 -11.68 4.91 4.74
C GLY A 35 -12.56 5.24 3.53
N ILE A 36 -13.87 4.97 3.57
CA ILE A 36 -14.81 5.36 2.52
C ILE A 36 -14.87 6.88 2.42
N VAL A 37 -14.75 7.42 1.18
CA VAL A 37 -14.72 8.87 0.94
C VAL A 37 -16.01 9.33 0.26
N LEU A 38 -16.70 10.29 0.85
CA LEU A 38 -17.84 10.97 0.25
C LEU A 38 -17.33 12.07 -0.69
N LEU A 39 -17.50 11.89 -2.01
CA LEU A 39 -17.00 12.82 -3.03
C LEU A 39 -18.02 13.89 -3.42
N LYS A 40 -19.32 13.55 -3.36
CA LYS A 40 -20.43 14.46 -3.69
C LYS A 40 -21.63 14.17 -2.80
N ASN A 41 -22.28 15.22 -2.29
CA ASN A 41 -23.54 15.12 -1.54
C ASN A 41 -24.39 16.38 -1.72
N GLU A 42 -24.97 16.51 -2.91
CA GLU A 42 -25.86 17.64 -3.22
C GLU A 42 -27.27 17.39 -2.71
N ASN A 43 -27.96 18.48 -2.36
CA ASN A 43 -29.33 18.44 -1.84
C ASN A 43 -29.53 17.53 -0.61
N ASN A 44 -28.44 17.22 0.11
CA ASN A 44 -28.43 16.29 1.23
C ASN A 44 -29.09 14.95 0.87
N VAL A 45 -28.76 14.41 -0.34
CA VAL A 45 -29.30 13.14 -0.81
C VAL A 45 -28.91 12.00 0.16
N LEU A 46 -27.76 12.10 0.79
CA LEU A 46 -27.26 11.22 1.83
C LEU A 46 -27.21 11.96 3.18
N PRO A 47 -27.44 11.28 4.31
CA PRO A 47 -27.81 9.86 4.39
C PRO A 47 -29.25 9.60 3.96
N LEU A 48 -29.51 8.37 3.49
CA LEU A 48 -30.87 7.90 3.21
C LEU A 48 -31.55 7.43 4.50
N GLU A 49 -32.85 7.65 4.59
CA GLU A 49 -33.63 7.19 5.74
C GLU A 49 -33.63 5.63 5.80
N LYS A 50 -33.33 5.09 6.97
CA LYS A 50 -33.33 3.65 7.19
C LYS A 50 -34.71 3.04 6.90
N GLY A 51 -34.72 1.93 6.14
CA GLY A 51 -35.95 1.27 5.71
C GLY A 51 -36.55 1.84 4.41
N SER A 52 -35.93 2.86 3.81
CA SER A 52 -36.41 3.40 2.53
C SER A 52 -36.21 2.41 1.38
N LYS A 53 -37.03 2.61 0.33
CA LYS A 53 -36.97 1.85 -0.91
C LYS A 53 -35.89 2.45 -1.80
N ILE A 54 -35.05 1.60 -2.39
CA ILE A 54 -34.00 2.00 -3.35
C ILE A 54 -33.98 1.02 -4.53
N ALA A 55 -33.67 1.50 -5.71
CA ALA A 55 -33.32 0.66 -6.84
C ALA A 55 -31.79 0.53 -6.91
N LEU A 56 -31.27 -0.67 -7.11
CA LEU A 56 -29.85 -0.96 -7.07
C LEU A 56 -29.37 -1.55 -8.40
N TYR A 57 -28.36 -0.93 -9.01
CA TYR A 57 -27.86 -1.27 -10.33
C TYR A 57 -26.32 -1.35 -10.36
N GLY A 58 -25.81 -1.83 -11.50
CA GLY A 58 -24.39 -2.02 -11.76
C GLY A 58 -23.89 -3.38 -11.30
N ILE A 59 -22.92 -3.93 -12.05
CA ILE A 59 -22.40 -5.29 -11.79
C ILE A 59 -21.75 -5.41 -10.39
N GLY A 60 -21.16 -4.32 -9.89
CA GLY A 60 -20.53 -4.26 -8.56
C GLY A 60 -21.51 -4.27 -7.39
N ALA A 61 -22.80 -4.02 -7.64
CA ALA A 61 -23.80 -4.06 -6.58
C ALA A 61 -23.90 -5.44 -5.91
N ALA A 62 -23.92 -6.47 -6.74
CA ALA A 62 -24.03 -7.86 -6.32
C ALA A 62 -22.67 -8.56 -6.19
N ASN A 63 -21.66 -8.09 -6.92
CA ASN A 63 -20.34 -8.68 -6.98
C ASN A 63 -19.29 -7.60 -6.65
N THR A 64 -19.30 -7.18 -5.39
CA THR A 64 -18.42 -6.14 -4.88
C THR A 64 -16.99 -6.65 -4.76
N PHE A 65 -16.04 -5.98 -5.39
CA PHE A 65 -14.63 -6.33 -5.25
C PHE A 65 -14.09 -5.91 -3.89
N LYS A 66 -13.66 -6.89 -3.11
CA LYS A 66 -13.06 -6.70 -1.78
C LYS A 66 -11.63 -6.20 -1.82
N GLY A 67 -10.87 -6.60 -2.87
CA GLY A 67 -9.45 -6.35 -3.05
C GLY A 67 -9.00 -6.60 -4.47
N GLY A 68 -7.69 -6.42 -4.74
CA GLY A 68 -7.06 -6.75 -6.01
C GLY A 68 -6.72 -8.24 -6.13
N THR A 69 -6.17 -8.61 -7.29
CA THR A 69 -5.75 -9.99 -7.60
C THR A 69 -4.25 -10.19 -7.39
N GLY A 70 -3.78 -11.44 -7.49
CA GLY A 70 -2.38 -11.80 -7.32
C GLY A 70 -1.99 -11.98 -5.86
N SER A 71 -0.81 -11.48 -5.49
CA SER A 71 -0.32 -11.57 -4.11
C SER A 71 -1.18 -10.80 -3.11
N GLY A 72 -1.94 -9.80 -3.58
CA GLY A 72 -2.85 -8.99 -2.78
C GLY A 72 -4.18 -9.64 -2.43
N ASP A 73 -4.49 -10.82 -2.97
CA ASP A 73 -5.73 -11.54 -2.62
C ASP A 73 -5.66 -12.11 -1.20
N VAL A 74 -6.83 -12.26 -0.56
CA VAL A 74 -6.97 -12.88 0.76
C VAL A 74 -8.09 -13.91 0.70
N ASN A 75 -7.88 -15.06 1.30
CA ASN A 75 -8.84 -16.17 1.29
C ASN A 75 -9.67 -16.18 2.58
N GLU A 76 -10.61 -15.24 2.66
CA GLU A 76 -11.56 -15.15 3.77
C GLU A 76 -12.71 -16.18 3.66
N ARG A 77 -13.43 -16.36 4.75
CA ARG A 77 -14.60 -17.26 4.79
C ARG A 77 -15.73 -16.78 3.88
N GLN A 78 -16.04 -15.47 3.93
CA GLN A 78 -17.12 -14.84 3.18
C GLN A 78 -16.87 -13.33 3.07
N SER A 79 -17.41 -12.72 2.03
CA SER A 79 -17.46 -11.27 1.84
C SER A 79 -18.89 -10.79 1.72
N VAL A 80 -19.17 -9.58 2.17
CA VAL A 80 -20.49 -8.95 2.10
C VAL A 80 -20.52 -7.98 0.93
N SER A 81 -21.37 -8.25 -0.05
CA SER A 81 -21.59 -7.36 -1.19
C SER A 81 -22.37 -6.09 -0.81
N VAL A 82 -22.35 -5.09 -1.68
CA VAL A 82 -23.18 -3.87 -1.50
C VAL A 82 -24.65 -4.23 -1.38
N PHE A 83 -25.15 -5.18 -2.19
CA PHE A 83 -26.52 -5.65 -2.12
C PHE A 83 -26.87 -6.25 -0.74
N GLU A 84 -26.02 -7.14 -0.24
CA GLU A 84 -26.24 -7.76 1.07
C GLU A 84 -26.13 -6.73 2.20
N GLY A 85 -25.14 -5.87 2.16
CA GLY A 85 -24.94 -4.81 3.16
C GLY A 85 -26.11 -3.86 3.27
N LEU A 86 -26.65 -3.39 2.15
CA LEU A 86 -27.84 -2.54 2.14
C LEU A 86 -29.08 -3.28 2.69
N LYS A 87 -29.26 -4.56 2.38
CA LYS A 87 -30.33 -5.38 2.97
C LYS A 87 -30.13 -5.59 4.48
N ASN A 88 -28.92 -5.86 4.91
CA ASN A 88 -28.57 -6.00 6.34
C ASN A 88 -28.88 -4.72 7.12
N ALA A 89 -28.69 -3.54 6.51
CA ALA A 89 -29.04 -2.24 7.10
C ALA A 89 -30.56 -1.94 7.09
N GLY A 90 -31.36 -2.80 6.43
CA GLY A 90 -32.82 -2.72 6.39
C GLY A 90 -33.38 -1.94 5.19
N PHE A 91 -32.60 -1.60 4.16
CA PHE A 91 -33.12 -1.02 2.93
C PHE A 91 -33.93 -2.03 2.12
N ILE A 92 -34.96 -1.55 1.42
CA ILE A 92 -35.82 -2.36 0.56
C ILE A 92 -35.36 -2.20 -0.89
N ILE A 93 -34.77 -3.24 -1.46
CA ILE A 93 -34.30 -3.24 -2.85
C ILE A 93 -35.50 -3.54 -3.76
N THR A 94 -35.91 -2.56 -4.57
CA THR A 94 -37.13 -2.65 -5.36
C THR A 94 -36.98 -3.46 -6.64
N ASN A 95 -35.74 -3.70 -7.10
CA ASN A 95 -35.40 -4.54 -8.25
C ASN A 95 -34.53 -5.74 -7.87
N GLU A 96 -34.82 -6.36 -6.72
CA GLU A 96 -34.02 -7.47 -6.15
C GLU A 96 -33.84 -8.64 -7.12
N GLU A 97 -34.86 -8.98 -7.92
CA GLU A 97 -34.78 -10.06 -8.91
C GLU A 97 -33.70 -9.75 -9.98
N GLN A 98 -33.69 -8.52 -10.49
CA GLN A 98 -32.71 -8.08 -11.47
C GLN A 98 -31.26 -8.12 -10.90
N VAL A 99 -31.09 -7.75 -9.63
CA VAL A 99 -29.78 -7.88 -8.95
C VAL A 99 -29.35 -9.34 -8.85
N ARG A 100 -30.27 -10.24 -8.53
CA ARG A 100 -29.99 -11.69 -8.44
C ARG A 100 -29.62 -12.28 -9.81
N ASP A 101 -30.24 -11.83 -10.88
CA ASP A 101 -29.89 -12.24 -12.24
C ASP A 101 -28.46 -11.80 -12.59
N SER A 102 -28.05 -10.60 -12.18
CA SER A 102 -26.67 -10.12 -12.34
C SER A 102 -25.65 -10.99 -11.60
N ILE A 103 -25.99 -11.55 -10.43
CA ILE A 103 -25.15 -12.53 -9.71
C ILE A 103 -24.92 -13.77 -10.57
N GLN A 104 -25.98 -14.28 -11.19
CA GLN A 104 -25.87 -15.49 -12.03
C GLN A 104 -25.09 -15.22 -13.31
N LEU A 105 -25.28 -14.07 -13.92
CA LEU A 105 -24.51 -13.62 -15.09
C LEU A 105 -23.01 -13.58 -14.77
N TYR A 106 -22.66 -12.92 -13.67
CA TYR A 106 -21.27 -12.83 -13.20
C TYR A 106 -20.67 -14.20 -12.92
N LYS A 107 -21.40 -15.07 -12.20
CA LYS A 107 -20.92 -16.42 -11.87
C LYS A 107 -20.61 -17.22 -13.11
N LYS A 108 -21.51 -17.20 -14.12
CA LYS A 108 -21.28 -17.88 -15.40
C LYS A 108 -20.05 -17.33 -16.14
N ALA A 109 -19.88 -16.00 -16.13
CA ALA A 109 -18.72 -15.38 -16.75
C ALA A 109 -17.41 -15.78 -16.05
N ARG A 110 -17.41 -15.84 -14.70
CA ARG A 110 -16.26 -16.32 -13.91
C ARG A 110 -15.91 -17.77 -14.20
N GLU A 111 -16.90 -18.64 -14.29
CA GLU A 111 -16.72 -20.05 -14.66
C GLU A 111 -16.12 -20.21 -16.06
N ALA A 112 -16.63 -19.44 -17.04
CA ALA A 112 -16.10 -19.45 -18.40
C ALA A 112 -14.65 -18.93 -18.49
N TRP A 113 -14.34 -17.85 -17.75
CA TRP A 113 -12.98 -17.33 -17.66
C TRP A 113 -12.04 -18.33 -17.02
N ARG A 114 -12.43 -18.95 -15.89
CA ARG A 114 -11.66 -20.03 -15.24
C ARG A 114 -11.32 -21.14 -16.23
N ASP A 115 -12.32 -21.63 -16.96
CA ASP A 115 -12.15 -22.75 -17.90
C ASP A 115 -11.21 -22.35 -19.06
N ASP A 116 -11.24 -21.09 -19.51
CA ASP A 116 -10.31 -20.57 -20.51
C ASP A 116 -8.88 -20.49 -19.98
N ILE A 117 -8.69 -19.96 -18.75
CA ILE A 117 -7.37 -19.93 -18.11
C ILE A 117 -6.80 -21.34 -17.94
N LEU A 118 -7.57 -22.28 -17.38
CA LEU A 118 -7.12 -23.66 -17.19
C LEU A 118 -6.71 -24.32 -18.52
N LYS A 119 -7.47 -24.07 -19.59
CA LYS A 119 -7.15 -24.56 -20.93
C LYS A 119 -5.85 -23.96 -21.47
N LYS A 120 -5.62 -22.66 -21.30
CA LYS A 120 -4.39 -21.98 -21.74
C LYS A 120 -3.15 -22.46 -20.95
N CYS A 121 -3.37 -22.88 -19.72
CA CYS A 121 -2.33 -23.33 -18.81
C CYS A 121 -2.06 -24.83 -18.87
N GLU A 122 -2.75 -25.59 -19.72
CA GLU A 122 -2.55 -27.04 -19.83
C GLU A 122 -1.10 -27.37 -20.21
N GLY A 123 -0.42 -28.13 -19.36
CA GLY A 123 1.00 -28.52 -19.54
C GLY A 123 2.02 -27.43 -19.24
N LYS A 124 1.62 -26.32 -18.60
CA LYS A 124 2.50 -25.22 -18.19
C LYS A 124 2.97 -25.39 -16.75
N ASP A 125 4.19 -24.91 -16.48
CA ASP A 125 4.71 -24.86 -15.11
C ASP A 125 4.11 -23.68 -14.30
N GLY A 126 4.50 -23.55 -13.04
CA GLY A 126 3.95 -22.54 -12.14
C GLY A 126 4.23 -21.11 -12.56
N VAL A 127 5.37 -20.82 -13.16
CA VAL A 127 5.75 -19.46 -13.61
C VAL A 127 4.99 -19.11 -14.90
N GLU A 128 4.97 -20.02 -15.88
CA GLU A 128 4.20 -19.85 -17.13
C GLU A 128 2.71 -19.70 -16.83
N PHE A 129 2.18 -20.47 -15.88
CA PHE A 129 0.80 -20.35 -15.43
C PHE A 129 0.52 -18.94 -14.90
N PHE A 130 1.38 -18.43 -14.01
CA PHE A 130 1.19 -17.10 -13.43
C PHE A 130 1.22 -15.98 -14.48
N ILE A 131 2.11 -16.05 -15.45
CA ILE A 131 2.17 -15.11 -16.57
C ILE A 131 0.85 -15.11 -17.35
N ILE A 132 0.32 -16.31 -17.69
CA ILE A 132 -0.95 -16.44 -18.40
C ILE A 132 -2.09 -15.87 -17.55
N TYR A 133 -2.16 -16.24 -16.28
CA TYR A 133 -3.19 -15.78 -15.36
C TYR A 133 -3.17 -14.25 -15.21
N SER A 134 -2.01 -13.63 -14.96
CA SER A 134 -1.88 -12.19 -14.73
C SER A 134 -2.12 -11.34 -15.99
N THR A 135 -1.76 -11.88 -17.17
CA THR A 135 -1.98 -11.19 -18.46
C THR A 135 -3.38 -11.39 -19.06
N HIS A 136 -4.22 -12.23 -18.44
CA HIS A 136 -5.60 -12.46 -18.84
C HIS A 136 -6.57 -12.22 -17.69
N PRO A 137 -6.60 -11.00 -17.12
CA PRO A 137 -7.46 -10.70 -15.98
C PRO A 137 -8.92 -10.91 -16.32
N PHE A 138 -9.71 -11.28 -15.32
CA PHE A 138 -11.15 -11.42 -15.48
C PHE A 138 -11.77 -10.05 -15.80
N THR A 139 -12.59 -10.01 -16.84
CA THR A 139 -13.39 -8.82 -17.18
C THR A 139 -14.86 -9.11 -16.82
N PRO A 140 -15.47 -8.32 -15.92
CA PRO A 140 -16.88 -8.47 -15.61
C PRO A 140 -17.74 -8.39 -16.85
N PRO A 141 -18.81 -9.19 -16.95
CA PRO A 141 -19.72 -9.12 -18.09
C PRO A 141 -20.50 -7.80 -18.09
N GLU A 142 -20.82 -7.29 -19.28
CA GLU A 142 -21.78 -6.20 -19.43
C GLU A 142 -23.19 -6.70 -19.08
N ASN A 143 -24.01 -5.82 -18.53
CA ASN A 143 -25.40 -6.14 -18.18
C ASN A 143 -26.32 -5.67 -19.31
N ASP A 144 -26.92 -6.61 -20.03
CA ASP A 144 -27.85 -6.33 -21.15
C ASP A 144 -29.32 -6.21 -20.69
N GLN A 145 -29.57 -6.16 -19.38
CA GLN A 145 -30.95 -6.10 -18.86
C GLN A 145 -31.56 -4.71 -19.10
N GLU A 146 -32.82 -4.69 -19.53
CA GLU A 146 -33.59 -3.44 -19.68
C GLU A 146 -33.82 -2.79 -18.30
N ILE A 147 -33.45 -1.53 -18.17
CA ILE A 147 -33.65 -0.75 -16.94
C ILE A 147 -35.06 -0.17 -16.97
N THR A 148 -35.86 -0.53 -16.00
CA THR A 148 -37.25 -0.04 -15.86
C THR A 148 -37.44 0.64 -14.51
N LYS A 149 -38.31 1.68 -14.49
CA LYS A 149 -38.66 2.39 -13.24
C LYS A 149 -39.33 1.42 -12.25
N THR A 150 -38.85 1.43 -11.03
CA THR A 150 -39.42 0.69 -9.89
C THR A 150 -40.11 1.64 -8.89
N ASP A 151 -40.72 1.11 -7.85
CA ASP A 151 -41.49 1.87 -6.84
C ASP A 151 -40.56 2.62 -5.86
N THR A 152 -39.71 3.52 -6.40
CA THR A 152 -38.85 4.43 -5.64
C THR A 152 -38.39 5.60 -6.52
N ASP A 153 -37.98 6.70 -5.91
CA ASP A 153 -37.36 7.85 -6.58
C ASP A 153 -35.83 7.87 -6.49
N THR A 154 -35.27 6.93 -5.76
CA THR A 154 -33.82 6.86 -5.50
C THR A 154 -33.19 5.62 -6.11
N ALA A 155 -32.13 5.80 -6.89
CA ALA A 155 -31.32 4.72 -7.41
C ALA A 155 -29.85 4.83 -6.92
N ILE A 156 -29.24 3.67 -6.68
CA ILE A 156 -27.80 3.54 -6.45
C ILE A 156 -27.20 2.74 -7.61
N TYR A 157 -26.14 3.25 -8.22
CA TYR A 157 -25.40 2.58 -9.27
C TYR A 157 -23.97 2.30 -8.81
N VAL A 158 -23.50 1.05 -8.91
CA VAL A 158 -22.18 0.62 -8.44
C VAL A 158 -21.28 0.30 -9.64
N ILE A 159 -20.28 1.15 -9.85
CA ILE A 159 -19.22 0.95 -10.83
C ILE A 159 -18.10 0.14 -10.17
N SER A 160 -17.65 -0.93 -10.82
CA SER A 160 -16.59 -1.77 -10.26
C SER A 160 -15.42 -1.95 -11.24
N ARG A 161 -14.21 -1.89 -10.71
CA ARG A 161 -12.96 -2.18 -11.42
C ARG A 161 -12.06 -3.05 -10.57
N ILE A 162 -11.49 -4.07 -11.19
CA ILE A 162 -10.45 -4.89 -10.58
C ILE A 162 -9.09 -4.44 -11.12
N ALA A 163 -8.09 -4.48 -10.26
CA ALA A 163 -6.69 -4.29 -10.60
C ALA A 163 -5.89 -5.36 -9.88
N GLY A 164 -4.66 -5.60 -10.29
CA GLY A 164 -3.86 -6.66 -9.69
C GLY A 164 -2.41 -6.60 -10.07
N GLU A 165 -1.70 -7.56 -9.54
CA GLU A 165 -0.28 -7.76 -9.76
C GLU A 165 -0.01 -8.35 -11.15
N GLY A 166 1.07 -7.90 -11.80
CA GLY A 166 1.64 -8.44 -13.04
C GLY A 166 1.21 -7.74 -14.33
N ALA A 167 0.30 -6.75 -14.27
CA ALA A 167 -0.08 -5.94 -15.41
C ALA A 167 -0.52 -4.54 -14.99
N ASP A 168 -0.16 -3.54 -15.76
CA ASP A 168 -0.67 -2.19 -15.58
C ASP A 168 -2.05 -2.02 -16.19
N ARG A 169 -2.81 -1.07 -15.64
CA ARG A 169 -4.11 -0.65 -16.16
C ARG A 169 -3.93 0.16 -17.45
N HIS A 170 -5.00 0.29 -18.23
CA HIS A 170 -4.97 1.01 -19.49
C HIS A 170 -5.94 2.20 -19.49
N ASN A 171 -5.57 3.28 -20.14
CA ASN A 171 -6.48 4.40 -20.44
C ASN A 171 -7.46 3.99 -21.56
N LYS A 172 -8.35 3.05 -21.24
CA LYS A 172 -9.36 2.53 -22.17
C LYS A 172 -10.70 2.28 -21.48
N LYS A 173 -11.76 2.09 -22.28
CA LYS A 173 -13.09 1.74 -21.80
C LYS A 173 -13.09 0.38 -21.07
N GLY A 174 -13.78 0.36 -19.93
CA GLY A 174 -13.85 -0.81 -19.05
C GLY A 174 -12.69 -0.96 -18.07
N ASP A 175 -11.72 -0.04 -18.13
CA ASP A 175 -10.62 0.03 -17.16
C ASP A 175 -10.57 1.43 -16.54
N PHE A 176 -9.73 2.35 -17.03
CA PHE A 176 -9.69 3.71 -16.51
C PHE A 176 -10.94 4.50 -16.88
N LEU A 177 -11.49 4.29 -18.08
CA LEU A 177 -12.69 4.93 -18.59
C LEU A 177 -13.94 4.05 -18.36
N LEU A 178 -15.13 4.68 -18.32
CA LEU A 178 -16.40 3.96 -18.34
C LEU A 178 -16.62 3.25 -19.69
N THR A 179 -17.32 2.10 -19.68
CA THR A 179 -17.77 1.45 -20.91
C THR A 179 -18.94 2.20 -21.53
N ASP A 180 -19.22 1.95 -22.82
CA ASP A 180 -20.43 2.48 -23.48
C ASP A 180 -21.70 1.96 -22.80
N ALA A 181 -21.69 0.72 -22.32
CA ALA A 181 -22.80 0.12 -21.58
C ALA A 181 -23.05 0.84 -20.25
N GLU A 182 -21.99 1.10 -19.47
CA GLU A 182 -22.09 1.84 -18.19
C GLU A 182 -22.60 3.26 -18.40
N GLU A 183 -22.08 4.00 -19.40
CA GLU A 183 -22.59 5.34 -19.71
C GLU A 183 -24.06 5.31 -20.11
N LYS A 184 -24.48 4.30 -20.89
CA LYS A 184 -25.88 4.13 -21.26
C LYS A 184 -26.76 3.79 -20.06
N GLU A 185 -26.36 2.81 -19.23
CA GLU A 185 -27.10 2.44 -18.02
C GLU A 185 -27.28 3.64 -17.08
N ILE A 186 -26.22 4.41 -16.84
CA ILE A 186 -26.26 5.63 -16.01
C ILE A 186 -27.25 6.63 -16.61
N SER A 187 -27.22 6.82 -17.93
CA SER A 187 -28.15 7.74 -18.62
C SER A 187 -29.61 7.28 -18.48
N ASP A 188 -29.86 5.98 -18.67
CA ASP A 188 -31.20 5.41 -18.53
C ASP A 188 -31.73 5.54 -17.09
N ILE A 189 -30.89 5.24 -16.09
CA ILE A 189 -31.19 5.41 -14.66
C ILE A 189 -31.47 6.89 -14.34
N CYS A 190 -30.64 7.81 -14.81
CA CYS A 190 -30.85 9.24 -14.61
C CYS A 190 -32.12 9.75 -15.28
N GLY A 191 -32.57 9.12 -16.37
CA GLY A 191 -33.85 9.41 -17.03
C GLY A 191 -35.08 8.90 -16.27
N LEU A 192 -34.91 7.89 -15.40
CA LEU A 192 -36.00 7.23 -14.69
C LEU A 192 -36.15 7.65 -13.23
N TYR A 193 -35.06 8.01 -12.56
CA TYR A 193 -35.04 8.29 -11.12
C TYR A 193 -34.71 9.76 -10.83
N GLU A 194 -35.33 10.31 -9.80
CA GLU A 194 -35.12 11.72 -9.42
C GLU A 194 -33.78 11.92 -8.71
N LYS A 195 -33.34 10.91 -7.95
CA LYS A 195 -32.12 10.95 -7.13
C LYS A 195 -31.24 9.76 -7.45
N VAL A 196 -30.03 10.05 -7.88
CA VAL A 196 -29.04 9.01 -8.20
C VAL A 196 -27.81 9.17 -7.33
N VAL A 197 -27.36 8.06 -6.76
CA VAL A 197 -26.09 7.95 -6.03
C VAL A 197 -25.19 6.98 -6.79
N VAL A 198 -23.96 7.39 -7.07
CA VAL A 198 -22.96 6.53 -7.71
C VAL A 198 -21.93 6.07 -6.67
N VAL A 199 -21.64 4.78 -6.66
CA VAL A 199 -20.62 4.16 -5.79
C VAL A 199 -19.48 3.66 -6.66
N LEU A 200 -18.26 4.04 -6.32
CA LEU A 200 -17.04 3.65 -7.03
C LEU A 200 -16.34 2.54 -6.23
N ASN A 201 -16.43 1.31 -6.72
CA ASN A 201 -15.74 0.15 -6.16
C ASN A 201 -14.53 -0.20 -7.05
N ALA A 202 -13.45 0.58 -6.89
CA ALA A 202 -12.23 0.45 -7.68
C ALA A 202 -10.98 0.55 -6.80
N GLY A 203 -9.92 -0.16 -7.18
CA GLY A 203 -8.65 -0.16 -6.45
C GLY A 203 -7.80 1.10 -6.63
N GLY A 204 -8.24 2.05 -7.45
CA GLY A 204 -7.52 3.29 -7.73
C GLY A 204 -8.37 4.29 -8.49
N VAL A 205 -7.74 5.37 -8.91
CA VAL A 205 -8.37 6.45 -9.66
C VAL A 205 -8.94 5.95 -10.99
N MET A 206 -10.09 6.52 -11.39
CA MET A 206 -10.73 6.28 -12.69
C MET A 206 -11.35 7.59 -13.22
N ASP A 207 -11.60 7.65 -14.52
CA ASP A 207 -12.31 8.79 -15.10
C ASP A 207 -13.83 8.68 -14.83
N VAL A 208 -14.32 9.64 -14.05
CA VAL A 208 -15.74 9.78 -13.73
C VAL A 208 -16.38 11.01 -14.38
N SER A 209 -15.70 11.64 -15.35
CA SER A 209 -16.21 12.82 -16.06
C SER A 209 -17.54 12.61 -16.76
N PRO A 210 -17.90 11.39 -17.26
CA PRO A 210 -19.22 11.18 -17.85
C PRO A 210 -20.38 11.42 -16.86
N LEU A 211 -20.15 11.28 -15.55
CA LEU A 211 -21.18 11.53 -14.54
C LEU A 211 -21.68 12.99 -14.50
N ASP A 212 -20.85 13.94 -14.94
CA ASP A 212 -21.21 15.37 -14.98
C ASP A 212 -22.32 15.71 -15.98
N LYS A 213 -22.58 14.81 -16.94
CA LYS A 213 -23.67 14.97 -17.91
C LYS A 213 -25.05 14.91 -17.26
N HIS A 214 -25.14 14.44 -16.00
CA HIS A 214 -26.40 14.12 -15.31
C HIS A 214 -26.56 14.93 -14.03
N SER A 215 -27.43 15.95 -14.08
CA SER A 215 -27.64 16.89 -12.97
C SER A 215 -28.31 16.31 -11.73
N ASN A 216 -28.90 15.10 -11.83
CA ASN A 216 -29.58 14.39 -10.75
C ASN A 216 -28.71 13.29 -10.11
N ILE A 217 -27.44 13.19 -10.47
CA ILE A 217 -26.44 12.45 -9.69
C ILE A 217 -26.05 13.34 -8.51
N TYR A 218 -26.77 13.21 -7.41
CA TYR A 218 -26.57 14.04 -6.21
C TYR A 218 -25.54 13.50 -5.23
N GLY A 219 -25.23 12.19 -5.30
CA GLY A 219 -24.25 11.55 -4.45
C GLY A 219 -23.19 10.79 -5.22
N ILE A 220 -21.92 10.88 -4.80
CA ILE A 220 -20.82 10.05 -5.29
C ILE A 220 -20.01 9.60 -4.09
N ILE A 221 -19.83 8.28 -3.94
CA ILE A 221 -19.07 7.66 -2.85
C ILE A 221 -17.92 6.85 -3.46
N ASN A 222 -16.71 7.11 -3.03
CA ASN A 222 -15.57 6.23 -3.29
C ASN A 222 -15.51 5.15 -2.20
N LEU A 223 -16.02 3.98 -2.52
CA LEU A 223 -15.95 2.80 -1.67
C LEU A 223 -14.54 2.22 -1.64
N GLY A 224 -13.81 2.33 -2.77
CA GLY A 224 -12.58 1.61 -2.96
C GLY A 224 -12.78 0.09 -2.97
N GLN A 225 -11.75 -0.66 -2.64
CA GLN A 225 -11.81 -2.10 -2.36
C GLN A 225 -11.73 -2.29 -0.84
N ALA A 226 -12.90 -2.37 -0.22
CA ALA A 226 -13.10 -2.16 1.22
C ALA A 226 -13.08 -3.47 2.05
N GLY A 227 -12.44 -4.53 1.56
CA GLY A 227 -12.32 -5.80 2.28
C GLY A 227 -13.63 -6.58 2.39
N MET A 228 -13.62 -7.61 3.24
CA MET A 228 -14.74 -8.55 3.37
C MET A 228 -16.04 -7.92 3.91
N GLU A 229 -15.97 -6.81 4.60
CA GLU A 229 -17.12 -6.11 5.19
C GLU A 229 -17.51 -4.83 4.43
N GLY A 230 -16.98 -4.64 3.22
CA GLY A 230 -17.18 -3.44 2.41
C GLY A 230 -18.65 -3.08 2.16
N GLY A 231 -19.50 -4.06 1.92
CA GLY A 231 -20.93 -3.84 1.73
C GLY A 231 -21.64 -3.34 2.98
N ASN A 232 -21.34 -3.91 4.16
CA ASN A 232 -21.89 -3.44 5.43
C ASN A 232 -21.36 -2.04 5.77
N ALA A 233 -20.08 -1.77 5.55
CA ALA A 233 -19.47 -0.46 5.79
C ALA A 233 -20.10 0.63 4.89
N LEU A 234 -20.32 0.34 3.60
CA LEU A 234 -21.03 1.25 2.71
C LEU A 234 -22.47 1.51 3.20
N ALA A 235 -23.17 0.47 3.65
CA ALA A 235 -24.53 0.61 4.17
C ALA A 235 -24.57 1.47 5.44
N ASP A 236 -23.54 1.42 6.29
CA ASP A 236 -23.40 2.30 7.45
C ASP A 236 -23.26 3.77 7.04
N ILE A 237 -22.48 4.04 5.99
CA ILE A 237 -22.36 5.39 5.41
C ILE A 237 -23.69 5.83 4.80
N VAL A 238 -24.27 5.02 3.91
CA VAL A 238 -25.51 5.37 3.20
C VAL A 238 -26.69 5.63 4.16
N SER A 239 -26.77 4.89 5.27
CA SER A 239 -27.81 5.07 6.28
C SER A 239 -27.50 6.16 7.32
N GLY A 240 -26.30 6.72 7.33
CA GLY A 240 -25.86 7.66 8.35
C GLY A 240 -25.58 7.05 9.72
N ALA A 241 -25.51 5.71 9.81
CA ALA A 241 -25.06 5.01 11.03
C ALA A 241 -23.60 5.38 11.35
N VAL A 242 -22.80 5.61 10.32
CA VAL A 242 -21.47 6.19 10.41
C VAL A 242 -21.42 7.45 9.54
N ASN A 243 -20.91 8.53 10.09
CA ASN A 243 -20.64 9.75 9.34
C ASN A 243 -19.31 9.60 8.58
N PRO A 244 -19.26 9.79 7.24
CA PRO A 244 -18.04 9.66 6.47
C PRO A 244 -16.96 10.61 6.97
N SER A 245 -15.74 10.13 7.07
CA SER A 245 -14.56 10.89 7.52
C SER A 245 -13.28 10.51 6.76
N GLY A 246 -13.40 9.69 5.73
CA GLY A 246 -12.31 9.35 4.84
C GLY A 246 -11.91 10.54 3.96
N LYS A 247 -10.61 10.62 3.63
CA LYS A 247 -10.04 11.66 2.76
C LYS A 247 -9.18 11.02 1.68
N LEU A 248 -9.24 11.53 0.46
CA LEU A 248 -8.43 11.03 -0.65
C LEU A 248 -6.93 11.13 -0.36
N THR A 249 -6.19 10.13 -0.77
CA THR A 249 -4.71 10.06 -0.68
C THR A 249 -4.04 10.04 -2.05
N ALA A 250 -4.83 10.26 -3.10
CA ALA A 250 -4.38 10.47 -4.47
C ALA A 250 -5.22 11.56 -5.14
N THR A 251 -4.60 12.33 -6.03
CA THR A 251 -5.25 13.39 -6.80
C THR A 251 -5.99 12.80 -7.99
N TRP A 252 -7.24 13.22 -8.20
CA TRP A 252 -8.06 12.84 -9.34
C TRP A 252 -8.08 13.97 -10.36
N ALA A 253 -7.38 13.80 -11.46
CA ALA A 253 -7.41 14.76 -12.58
C ALA A 253 -8.76 14.75 -13.30
N TYR A 254 -9.03 15.75 -14.14
CA TYR A 254 -10.21 15.75 -15.01
C TYR A 254 -10.11 14.73 -16.14
N LYS A 255 -8.89 14.45 -16.62
CA LYS A 255 -8.60 13.47 -17.66
C LYS A 255 -7.19 12.89 -17.43
N TYR A 256 -6.95 11.72 -18.00
CA TYR A 256 -5.68 11.02 -17.86
C TYR A 256 -4.47 11.83 -18.34
N GLU A 257 -4.63 12.57 -19.45
CA GLU A 257 -3.56 13.37 -20.06
C GLU A 257 -3.09 14.55 -19.19
N ASP A 258 -3.81 14.88 -18.12
CA ASP A 258 -3.41 15.92 -17.17
C ASP A 258 -2.33 15.43 -16.18
N TYR A 259 -2.09 14.12 -16.06
CA TYR A 259 -1.01 13.58 -15.22
C TYR A 259 0.36 13.84 -15.87
N PRO A 260 1.41 14.16 -15.07
CA PRO A 260 2.70 14.60 -15.61
C PRO A 260 3.38 13.57 -16.52
N ASN A 261 3.17 12.30 -16.25
CA ASN A 261 3.79 11.17 -16.96
C ASN A 261 2.80 10.37 -17.83
N ALA A 262 1.65 10.96 -18.20
CA ALA A 262 0.59 10.24 -18.88
C ALA A 262 1.02 9.58 -20.19
N ASN A 263 1.84 10.25 -20.99
CA ASN A 263 2.29 9.75 -22.29
C ASN A 263 3.53 8.84 -22.21
N GLU A 264 4.23 8.88 -21.08
CA GLU A 264 5.52 8.21 -20.89
C GLU A 264 5.37 6.93 -20.05
N PHE A 265 4.32 6.83 -19.24
CA PHE A 265 4.13 5.76 -18.27
C PHE A 265 3.99 4.39 -18.93
N SER A 266 4.87 3.46 -18.55
CA SER A 266 4.82 2.04 -18.89
C SER A 266 4.61 1.81 -20.40
N HIS A 267 3.58 1.06 -20.79
CA HIS A 267 3.28 0.73 -22.19
C HIS A 267 2.85 1.93 -23.06
N ASN A 268 2.54 3.10 -22.49
CA ASN A 268 1.97 4.21 -23.25
C ASN A 268 2.90 4.79 -24.32
N ASN A 269 4.22 4.77 -24.09
CA ASN A 269 5.22 5.21 -25.07
C ASN A 269 5.79 4.04 -25.90
N GLY A 270 5.36 2.79 -25.64
CA GLY A 270 5.85 1.59 -26.31
C GLY A 270 7.21 1.10 -25.83
N ASN A 271 7.78 1.70 -24.77
CA ASN A 271 9.02 1.27 -24.14
C ASN A 271 8.75 0.86 -22.71
N VAL A 272 8.71 -0.42 -22.41
CA VAL A 272 8.53 -0.97 -21.07
C VAL A 272 9.86 -1.32 -20.38
N ASP A 273 10.99 -1.12 -21.07
CA ASP A 273 12.33 -1.46 -20.55
C ASP A 273 12.94 -0.33 -19.73
N GLU A 274 12.53 0.92 -20.00
CA GLU A 274 13.02 2.12 -19.32
C GLU A 274 11.84 3.01 -18.92
N GLU A 275 11.77 3.39 -17.66
CA GLU A 275 10.77 4.29 -17.13
C GLU A 275 11.44 5.55 -16.62
N TYR A 276 11.27 6.68 -17.33
CA TYR A 276 11.84 7.98 -16.97
C TYR A 276 10.94 8.75 -16.01
N TYR A 277 11.49 9.14 -14.86
CA TYR A 277 10.77 9.90 -13.83
C TYR A 277 11.03 11.40 -13.99
N ASN A 278 10.68 11.93 -15.18
CA ASN A 278 10.92 13.32 -15.56
C ASN A 278 10.14 14.33 -14.70
N GLU A 279 9.11 13.90 -14.01
CA GLU A 279 8.38 14.71 -13.04
C GLU A 279 9.22 15.02 -11.78
N GLY A 280 10.30 14.30 -11.53
CA GLY A 280 11.18 14.51 -10.38
C GLY A 280 10.42 14.47 -9.05
N ILE A 281 10.46 15.56 -8.29
CA ILE A 281 9.71 15.68 -7.01
C ILE A 281 8.22 15.99 -7.20
N TYR A 282 7.78 16.28 -8.44
CA TYR A 282 6.41 16.72 -8.72
C TYR A 282 5.47 15.54 -9.00
N VAL A 283 5.26 14.70 -8.00
CA VAL A 283 4.33 13.57 -8.06
C VAL A 283 2.98 13.95 -7.43
N GLY A 284 1.89 13.52 -8.06
CA GLY A 284 0.54 13.74 -7.55
C GLY A 284 0.22 15.21 -7.31
N TYR A 285 -0.36 15.54 -6.15
CA TYR A 285 -0.75 16.92 -5.83
C TYR A 285 0.43 17.92 -5.90
N ARG A 286 1.66 17.47 -5.66
CA ARG A 286 2.85 18.33 -5.77
C ARG A 286 2.98 18.89 -7.19
N TYR A 287 2.64 18.08 -8.20
CA TYR A 287 2.58 18.52 -9.59
C TYR A 287 1.41 19.48 -9.84
N PHE A 288 0.20 19.04 -9.58
CA PHE A 288 -1.00 19.80 -9.89
C PHE A 288 -1.01 21.17 -9.20
N ASP A 289 -0.67 21.23 -7.92
CA ASP A 289 -0.59 22.49 -7.16
C ASP A 289 0.57 23.38 -7.62
N SER A 290 1.71 22.78 -7.99
CA SER A 290 2.88 23.56 -8.42
C SER A 290 2.75 24.12 -9.83
N PHE A 291 2.07 23.44 -10.72
CA PHE A 291 1.89 23.87 -12.11
C PHE A 291 0.55 24.58 -12.34
N GLY A 292 -0.28 24.69 -11.31
CA GLY A 292 -1.59 25.37 -11.38
C GLY A 292 -2.60 24.65 -12.25
N ILE A 293 -2.51 23.31 -12.31
CA ILE A 293 -3.41 22.47 -13.12
C ILE A 293 -4.64 22.13 -12.28
N PRO A 294 -5.84 22.42 -12.79
CA PRO A 294 -7.07 22.11 -12.08
C PRO A 294 -7.29 20.60 -11.94
N VAL A 295 -7.89 20.19 -10.84
CA VAL A 295 -8.19 18.78 -10.55
C VAL A 295 -9.66 18.60 -10.24
N ARG A 296 -10.17 17.40 -10.49
CA ARG A 296 -11.55 17.04 -10.17
C ARG A 296 -11.76 16.90 -8.66
N TYR A 297 -10.91 16.09 -8.02
CA TYR A 297 -10.85 15.95 -6.58
C TYR A 297 -9.40 16.08 -6.12
N GLY A 298 -9.15 17.05 -5.26
CA GLY A 298 -7.82 17.33 -4.75
C GLY A 298 -7.38 16.36 -3.65
N TYR A 299 -6.10 16.35 -3.38
CA TYR A 299 -5.50 15.60 -2.29
C TYR A 299 -6.09 16.02 -0.93
N GLY A 300 -6.36 15.03 -0.09
CA GLY A 300 -6.96 15.24 1.23
C GLY A 300 -8.45 15.58 1.22
N PHE A 301 -9.11 15.59 0.04
CA PHE A 301 -10.53 15.90 -0.09
C PHE A 301 -11.42 14.75 0.40
N GLY A 302 -12.54 15.12 1.05
CA GLY A 302 -13.62 14.21 1.44
C GLY A 302 -14.66 14.99 2.26
N LEU A 303 -15.95 14.74 1.97
CA LEU A 303 -17.09 15.39 2.61
C LEU A 303 -17.53 14.65 3.87
N SER A 304 -18.33 15.32 4.69
CA SER A 304 -18.95 14.80 5.91
C SER A 304 -20.43 15.18 5.95
N TYR A 305 -21.24 14.47 6.74
CA TYR A 305 -22.64 14.85 7.04
C TYR A 305 -22.75 15.97 8.08
N THR A 306 -21.61 16.42 8.62
CA THR A 306 -21.54 17.53 9.56
C THR A 306 -20.49 18.55 9.11
N GLU A 307 -20.44 19.68 9.76
CA GLU A 307 -19.50 20.75 9.47
C GLU A 307 -18.54 20.96 10.64
N PHE A 308 -17.31 21.34 10.33
CA PHE A 308 -16.30 21.66 11.33
C PHE A 308 -15.74 23.06 11.09
N SER A 309 -15.46 23.77 12.18
CA SER A 309 -14.64 24.99 12.12
C SER A 309 -13.25 24.70 12.65
N LEU A 310 -12.24 25.24 11.97
CA LEU A 310 -10.84 25.19 12.35
C LEU A 310 -10.41 26.59 12.81
N GLU A 311 -9.85 26.66 14.00
CA GLU A 311 -9.32 27.93 14.54
C GLU A 311 -7.85 27.71 14.89
N PHE A 312 -6.96 28.37 14.16
CA PHE A 312 -5.54 28.37 14.47
C PHE A 312 -5.27 29.07 15.79
N LYS A 313 -4.56 28.44 16.73
CA LYS A 313 -4.28 28.97 18.06
C LYS A 313 -2.88 29.54 18.22
N GLY A 314 -1.91 29.02 17.45
CA GLY A 314 -0.56 29.52 17.51
C GLY A 314 0.48 28.56 16.92
N ILE A 315 1.69 29.09 16.80
CA ILE A 315 2.89 28.34 16.42
C ILE A 315 3.98 28.62 17.46
N GLN A 316 4.73 27.57 17.81
CA GLN A 316 5.86 27.67 18.71
C GLN A 316 7.02 26.77 18.28
N GLU A 317 8.25 27.15 18.64
CA GLU A 317 9.43 26.33 18.43
C GLU A 317 9.41 25.10 19.34
N ASP A 318 9.73 23.92 18.82
CA ASP A 318 9.96 22.69 19.55
C ASP A 318 11.45 22.48 19.83
N LYS A 319 12.03 23.36 20.66
CA LYS A 319 13.39 23.22 21.20
C LYS A 319 14.44 22.71 20.20
N GLY A 320 14.52 23.30 19.01
CA GLY A 320 15.48 22.96 17.97
C GLY A 320 15.17 21.67 17.19
N ARG A 321 14.00 21.04 17.41
CA ARG A 321 13.55 19.86 16.65
C ARG A 321 12.62 20.23 15.50
N GLY A 322 11.85 21.32 15.61
CA GLY A 322 10.85 21.73 14.65
C GLY A 322 9.96 22.82 15.19
N VAL A 323 8.72 22.84 14.73
CA VAL A 323 7.65 23.71 15.24
C VAL A 323 6.41 22.89 15.58
N ILE A 324 5.61 23.41 16.50
CA ILE A 324 4.30 22.87 16.89
C ILE A 324 3.24 23.88 16.50
N LEU A 325 2.20 23.42 15.82
CA LEU A 325 1.02 24.21 15.48
C LEU A 325 -0.17 23.71 16.29
N ASP A 326 -0.84 24.63 17.00
CA ASP A 326 -2.03 24.33 17.76
C ASP A 326 -3.29 24.78 16.99
N VAL A 327 -4.24 23.85 16.82
CA VAL A 327 -5.47 24.07 16.07
C VAL A 327 -6.66 23.58 16.88
N ASN A 328 -7.63 24.46 17.13
CA ASN A 328 -8.90 24.08 17.74
C ASN A 328 -9.90 23.66 16.66
N VAL A 329 -10.49 22.48 16.84
CA VAL A 329 -11.45 21.88 15.91
C VAL A 329 -12.78 21.78 16.63
N LYS A 330 -13.84 22.35 16.06
CA LYS A 330 -15.19 22.30 16.62
C LYS A 330 -16.17 21.72 15.61
N ASN A 331 -16.98 20.77 16.04
CA ASN A 331 -18.11 20.32 15.25
C ASN A 331 -19.24 21.36 15.33
N THR A 332 -19.48 22.08 14.25
CA THR A 332 -20.49 23.15 14.15
C THR A 332 -21.81 22.66 13.55
N GLY A 333 -21.83 21.43 13.05
CA GLY A 333 -23.03 20.83 12.44
C GLY A 333 -23.94 20.12 13.45
N LYS A 334 -24.78 19.23 12.94
CA LYS A 334 -25.86 18.58 13.71
C LYS A 334 -25.61 17.10 14.00
N VAL A 335 -24.61 16.50 13.40
CA VAL A 335 -24.31 15.06 13.50
C VAL A 335 -22.92 14.90 14.09
N ALA A 336 -22.72 13.88 14.92
CA ALA A 336 -21.38 13.56 15.41
C ALA A 336 -20.48 13.14 14.27
N GLY A 337 -19.21 13.57 14.31
CA GLY A 337 -18.26 13.29 13.23
C GLY A 337 -16.81 13.42 13.66
N ARG A 338 -15.92 12.97 12.76
CA ARG A 338 -14.47 13.13 12.89
C ARG A 338 -13.95 13.98 11.74
N GLU A 339 -12.91 14.78 11.98
CA GLU A 339 -12.26 15.57 10.96
C GLU A 339 -10.75 15.32 10.95
N VAL A 340 -10.12 15.46 9.76
CA VAL A 340 -8.69 15.34 9.58
C VAL A 340 -8.10 16.73 9.37
N ILE A 341 -7.23 17.14 10.28
CA ILE A 341 -6.48 18.39 10.16
C ILE A 341 -5.20 18.09 9.41
N GLN A 342 -4.96 18.85 8.36
CA GLN A 342 -3.82 18.71 7.46
C GLN A 342 -3.00 20.00 7.49
N VAL A 343 -1.67 19.85 7.66
CA VAL A 343 -0.73 20.97 7.62
C VAL A 343 0.17 20.80 6.42
N TYR A 344 0.18 21.82 5.58
CA TYR A 344 1.08 21.88 4.42
C TYR A 344 2.10 23.00 4.62
N ALA A 345 3.30 22.82 4.11
CA ALA A 345 4.35 23.83 4.15
C ALA A 345 4.77 24.25 2.74
N ALA A 346 4.82 25.57 2.51
CA ALA A 346 5.57 26.16 1.41
C ALA A 346 6.97 26.50 1.93
N CYS A 347 7.99 25.92 1.32
CA CYS A 347 9.40 26.08 1.71
C CYS A 347 10.10 27.08 0.80
N PRO A 348 11.17 27.77 1.26
CA PRO A 348 12.01 28.61 0.42
C PRO A 348 12.58 27.84 -0.77
N ASP A 349 12.60 28.46 -1.97
CA ASP A 349 12.95 27.83 -3.24
C ASP A 349 14.01 28.62 -4.04
N GLU A 350 14.86 29.40 -3.34
CA GLU A 350 15.86 30.24 -3.99
C GLU A 350 16.99 29.44 -4.64
N LYS A 351 17.44 28.36 -3.99
CA LYS A 351 18.58 27.53 -4.45
C LYS A 351 18.11 26.23 -5.10
N LEU A 352 17.10 25.61 -4.52
CA LEU A 352 16.51 24.38 -5.00
C LEU A 352 15.06 24.64 -5.40
N ALA A 353 14.67 24.26 -6.61
CA ALA A 353 13.26 24.26 -6.98
C ALA A 353 12.44 23.41 -5.99
N LYS A 354 11.28 23.90 -5.58
CA LYS A 354 10.40 23.22 -4.64
C LYS A 354 8.99 23.09 -5.23
N GLU A 355 8.26 22.10 -4.74
CA GLU A 355 6.81 22.08 -4.86
C GLU A 355 6.19 23.27 -4.13
N ARG A 356 5.02 23.71 -4.59
CA ARG A 356 4.32 24.84 -3.96
C ARG A 356 4.03 24.58 -2.49
N ARG A 357 3.50 23.40 -2.19
CA ARG A 357 3.19 22.95 -0.81
C ARG A 357 3.44 21.46 -0.68
N ARG A 358 3.91 21.04 0.48
CA ARG A 358 4.03 19.63 0.86
C ARG A 358 3.31 19.36 2.17
N LEU A 359 2.71 18.19 2.30
CA LEU A 359 2.13 17.72 3.57
C LEU A 359 3.24 17.49 4.59
N VAL A 360 3.13 18.13 5.78
CA VAL A 360 4.16 18.04 6.82
C VAL A 360 3.62 17.55 8.17
N ALA A 361 2.29 17.64 8.38
CA ALA A 361 1.64 17.05 9.54
C ALA A 361 0.16 16.79 9.25
N PHE A 362 -0.40 15.81 9.92
CA PHE A 362 -1.84 15.56 9.95
C PHE A 362 -2.26 14.97 11.30
N LYS A 363 -3.52 15.13 11.65
CA LYS A 363 -4.11 14.50 12.82
C LYS A 363 -5.62 14.36 12.66
N LYS A 364 -6.17 13.19 12.95
CA LYS A 364 -7.62 12.96 12.96
C LYS A 364 -8.16 13.19 14.36
N THR A 365 -9.32 13.84 14.47
CA THR A 365 -9.99 14.03 15.76
C THR A 365 -10.59 12.72 16.28
N LYS A 366 -10.81 12.62 17.59
CA LYS A 366 -11.82 11.68 18.10
C LYS A 366 -13.20 12.04 17.54
N LEU A 367 -14.19 11.18 17.75
CA LEU A 367 -15.56 11.50 17.41
C LEU A 367 -16.03 12.70 18.24
N LEU A 368 -16.42 13.77 17.57
CA LEU A 368 -16.92 15.01 18.19
C LEU A 368 -18.43 15.09 18.04
N SER A 369 -19.13 15.23 19.16
CA SER A 369 -20.57 15.51 19.20
C SER A 369 -20.85 16.92 18.65
N PRO A 370 -22.09 17.24 18.20
CA PRO A 370 -22.49 18.59 17.85
C PRO A 370 -22.13 19.61 18.93
N GLY A 371 -21.39 20.64 18.58
CA GLY A 371 -20.89 21.68 19.47
C GLY A 371 -19.65 21.34 20.27
N GLU A 372 -19.18 20.10 20.26
CA GLU A 372 -17.95 19.66 20.93
C GLU A 372 -16.72 20.18 20.18
N GLU A 373 -15.68 20.52 20.93
CA GLU A 373 -14.41 21.01 20.40
C GLU A 373 -13.22 20.32 21.05
N ILE A 374 -12.09 20.29 20.33
CA ILE A 374 -10.81 19.75 20.79
C ILE A 374 -9.67 20.60 20.23
N CYS A 375 -8.66 20.87 21.06
CA CYS A 375 -7.42 21.45 20.59
C CYS A 375 -6.42 20.34 20.24
N LEU A 376 -5.87 20.38 19.02
CA LEU A 376 -4.87 19.45 18.52
C LEU A 376 -3.54 20.17 18.35
N SER A 377 -2.47 19.56 18.85
CA SER A 377 -1.09 19.99 18.58
C SER A 377 -0.54 19.12 17.46
N LEU A 378 0.01 19.75 16.42
CA LEU A 378 0.58 19.11 15.24
C LEU A 378 2.09 19.43 15.19
N ASP A 379 2.90 18.38 15.36
CA ASP A 379 4.35 18.49 15.35
C ASP A 379 4.87 18.47 13.90
N VAL A 380 5.69 19.47 13.56
CA VAL A 380 6.38 19.58 12.27
C VAL A 380 7.90 19.58 12.52
N PRO A 381 8.54 18.41 12.57
CA PRO A 381 9.99 18.33 12.68
C PRO A 381 10.69 18.99 11.49
N PHE A 382 11.88 19.55 11.70
CA PHE A 382 12.67 20.17 10.63
C PHE A 382 12.99 19.21 9.48
N GLU A 383 13.15 17.92 9.74
CA GLU A 383 13.38 16.88 8.73
C GLU A 383 12.27 16.82 7.67
N ARG A 384 11.03 17.24 8.00
CA ARG A 384 9.91 17.30 7.05
C ARG A 384 9.93 18.54 6.16
N LEU A 385 10.73 19.54 6.55
CA LEU A 385 10.92 20.79 5.80
C LEU A 385 12.17 20.79 4.94
N THR A 386 13.06 19.79 5.12
CA THR A 386 14.29 19.66 4.34
C THR A 386 14.01 19.27 2.89
N SER A 387 14.94 19.61 2.02
CA SER A 387 15.06 19.10 0.66
C SER A 387 16.47 18.60 0.41
N TYR A 388 16.62 17.62 -0.48
CA TYR A 388 17.91 17.05 -0.78
C TYR A 388 18.64 17.87 -1.83
N SER A 389 19.88 18.26 -1.54
CA SER A 389 20.79 18.92 -2.47
C SER A 389 21.83 17.92 -2.98
N GLU A 390 21.77 17.59 -4.26
CA GLU A 390 22.79 16.75 -4.90
C GLU A 390 24.17 17.43 -4.92
N ASN A 391 24.20 18.75 -5.04
CA ASN A 391 25.46 19.51 -5.05
C ASN A 391 26.18 19.46 -3.70
N GLU A 392 25.43 19.50 -2.61
CA GLU A 392 25.95 19.47 -1.25
C GLU A 392 26.03 18.06 -0.68
N SER A 393 25.46 17.09 -1.38
CA SER A 393 25.27 15.70 -0.90
C SER A 393 24.65 15.69 0.50
N GLY A 394 23.45 16.28 0.65
CA GLY A 394 22.84 16.37 1.97
C GLY A 394 21.46 16.99 1.99
N TRP A 395 20.75 16.75 3.10
CA TRP A 395 19.47 17.33 3.40
C TRP A 395 19.65 18.74 3.93
N CYS A 396 19.01 19.71 3.29
CA CYS A 396 19.19 21.12 3.63
C CYS A 396 17.86 21.84 3.93
N LEU A 397 17.94 22.78 4.87
CA LEU A 397 16.96 23.85 5.06
C LEU A 397 17.59 25.13 4.48
N GLU A 398 16.89 25.78 3.56
CA GLU A 398 17.31 27.06 3.02
C GLU A 398 16.86 28.17 3.97
N LYS A 399 17.65 29.24 4.10
CA LYS A 399 17.21 30.46 4.81
C LYS A 399 15.95 31.01 4.14
N GLY A 400 15.09 31.63 4.89
CA GLY A 400 13.90 32.30 4.37
C GLY A 400 12.63 31.96 5.15
N LEU A 401 11.50 32.13 4.48
CA LEU A 401 10.17 32.06 5.07
C LEU A 401 9.51 30.74 4.70
N TYR A 402 9.18 29.95 5.71
CA TYR A 402 8.38 28.72 5.61
C TYR A 402 6.95 29.04 6.02
N THR A 403 6.02 28.96 5.09
CA THR A 403 4.61 29.28 5.36
C THR A 403 3.82 28.01 5.60
N PHE A 404 3.10 27.95 6.72
CA PHE A 404 2.24 26.82 7.07
C PHE A 404 0.79 27.09 6.73
N TYR A 405 0.22 26.20 5.96
CA TYR A 405 -1.19 26.19 5.56
C TYR A 405 -1.90 25.10 6.37
N VAL A 406 -3.02 25.47 7.00
CA VAL A 406 -3.83 24.55 7.82
C VAL A 406 -5.24 24.45 7.23
N GLY A 407 -5.72 23.23 7.09
CA GLY A 407 -7.06 22.94 6.55
C GLY A 407 -7.45 21.50 6.78
N ASN A 408 -8.53 21.08 6.13
CA ASN A 408 -9.00 19.69 6.10
C ASN A 408 -8.85 19.05 4.72
N SER A 409 -8.24 19.77 3.78
CA SER A 409 -7.78 19.30 2.47
C SER A 409 -6.72 20.26 1.95
N LEU A 410 -6.00 19.88 0.90
CA LEU A 410 -5.04 20.78 0.24
C LEU A 410 -5.74 22.06 -0.28
N ALA A 411 -6.91 21.90 -0.91
CA ALA A 411 -7.66 23.00 -1.50
C ALA A 411 -8.20 23.98 -0.46
N ASP A 412 -8.68 23.48 0.68
CA ASP A 412 -9.27 24.29 1.75
C ASP A 412 -8.24 24.77 2.78
N SER A 413 -6.95 24.41 2.60
CA SER A 413 -5.91 24.90 3.50
C SER A 413 -5.60 26.37 3.27
N ALA A 414 -5.54 27.11 4.36
CA ALA A 414 -5.23 28.54 4.37
C ALA A 414 -3.91 28.81 5.13
N PRO A 415 -3.13 29.84 4.74
CA PRO A 415 -1.91 30.21 5.43
C PRO A 415 -2.24 30.73 6.85
N GLN A 416 -1.58 30.18 7.86
CA GLN A 416 -1.86 30.49 9.27
C GLN A 416 -0.65 30.97 10.06
N ALA A 417 0.56 30.57 9.64
CA ALA A 417 1.78 30.95 10.36
C ALA A 417 3.00 30.92 9.44
N VAL A 418 4.05 31.57 9.88
CA VAL A 418 5.34 31.61 9.20
C VAL A 418 6.46 31.22 10.19
N MET A 419 7.39 30.39 9.73
CA MET A 419 8.68 30.17 10.35
C MET A 419 9.75 30.89 9.52
N GLU A 420 10.57 31.70 10.16
CA GLU A 420 11.73 32.37 9.53
C GLU A 420 13.02 31.67 9.97
N LEU A 421 13.82 31.23 9.01
CA LEU A 421 15.15 30.68 9.25
C LEU A 421 16.21 31.66 8.79
N ASP A 422 17.16 31.97 9.69
CA ASP A 422 18.13 33.07 9.48
C ASP A 422 19.28 32.73 8.52
N LYS A 423 19.64 31.43 8.36
CA LYS A 423 20.72 30.94 7.51
C LYS A 423 20.42 29.56 6.97
N ASP A 424 21.07 29.21 5.85
CA ASP A 424 21.04 27.85 5.34
C ASP A 424 21.75 26.88 6.29
N VAL A 425 21.26 25.64 6.35
CA VAL A 425 21.89 24.58 7.12
C VAL A 425 21.73 23.23 6.41
N ILE A 426 22.81 22.46 6.37
CA ILE A 426 22.78 21.04 6.02
C ILE A 426 22.54 20.27 7.32
N THR A 427 21.32 19.72 7.47
CA THR A 427 20.92 19.01 8.68
C THR A 427 21.44 17.59 8.75
N GLU A 428 21.65 16.97 7.59
CA GLU A 428 22.23 15.64 7.47
C GLU A 428 23.08 15.56 6.20
N LYS A 429 24.38 15.28 6.35
CA LYS A 429 25.29 15.07 5.23
C LYS A 429 25.33 13.59 4.87
N THR A 430 25.17 13.29 3.56
CA THR A 430 25.11 11.93 3.05
C THR A 430 26.21 11.66 2.01
N MET A 431 26.31 10.41 1.58
CA MET A 431 26.98 10.04 0.33
C MET A 431 25.98 10.06 -0.83
N HIS A 432 26.47 10.18 -2.06
CA HIS A 432 25.63 9.93 -3.22
C HIS A 432 25.21 8.46 -3.31
N ILE A 433 23.97 8.22 -3.68
CA ILE A 433 23.42 6.87 -3.90
C ILE A 433 22.70 6.80 -5.25
N CYS A 434 22.78 5.66 -5.91
CA CYS A 434 22.01 5.33 -7.12
C CYS A 434 22.04 6.46 -8.18
N LYS A 435 23.19 7.09 -8.37
CA LYS A 435 23.31 8.24 -9.28
C LYS A 435 23.09 7.79 -10.72
N PRO A 436 22.20 8.46 -11.51
CA PRO A 436 22.01 8.12 -12.91
C PRO A 436 23.28 8.40 -13.74
N GLU A 437 23.53 7.57 -14.75
CA GLU A 437 24.68 7.79 -15.66
C GLU A 437 24.61 9.12 -16.40
N LYS A 438 23.39 9.55 -16.73
CA LYS A 438 23.11 10.83 -17.39
C LYS A 438 22.14 11.65 -16.56
N PRO A 439 22.27 12.98 -16.55
CA PRO A 439 21.30 13.84 -15.89
C PRO A 439 19.89 13.60 -16.43
N VAL A 440 18.90 13.49 -15.52
CA VAL A 440 17.50 13.38 -15.88
C VAL A 440 16.95 14.80 -16.11
N GLU A 441 16.24 14.99 -17.20
CA GLU A 441 15.56 16.27 -17.50
C GLU A 441 14.25 16.34 -16.73
N GLU A 442 14.28 16.97 -15.56
CA GLU A 442 13.10 17.13 -14.73
C GLU A 442 12.26 18.35 -15.13
N TYR A 443 10.94 18.24 -14.91
CA TYR A 443 10.00 19.33 -15.13
C TYR A 443 10.31 20.53 -14.23
N LYS A 444 10.01 21.73 -14.76
CA LYS A 444 10.21 23.00 -14.03
C LYS A 444 8.92 23.80 -14.07
N ALA A 445 8.47 24.25 -12.90
CA ALA A 445 7.33 25.15 -12.82
C ALA A 445 7.66 26.49 -13.52
N ASP A 446 6.62 27.13 -14.07
CA ASP A 446 6.75 28.44 -14.72
C ASP A 446 7.31 29.48 -13.74
N SER A 447 8.33 30.22 -14.18
CA SER A 447 9.03 31.19 -13.34
C SER A 447 8.10 32.30 -12.80
N LYS A 448 7.08 32.70 -13.56
CA LYS A 448 6.10 33.71 -13.12
C LYS A 448 5.22 33.16 -12.00
N LEU A 449 4.85 31.87 -12.06
CA LEU A 449 4.12 31.23 -10.97
C LEU A 449 4.97 31.19 -9.69
N VAL A 450 6.25 30.84 -9.84
CA VAL A 450 7.19 30.78 -8.71
C VAL A 450 7.41 32.18 -8.11
N GLU A 451 7.67 33.20 -8.93
CA GLU A 451 7.84 34.60 -8.49
C GLU A 451 6.57 35.15 -7.82
N GLY A 452 5.38 34.85 -8.38
CA GLY A 452 4.10 35.24 -7.79
C GLY A 452 3.89 34.66 -6.39
N ARG A 453 4.27 33.41 -6.18
CA ARG A 453 4.20 32.71 -4.87
C ARG A 453 5.16 33.32 -3.85
N ARG A 454 6.39 33.63 -4.25
CA ARG A 454 7.37 34.30 -3.36
C ARG A 454 6.81 35.65 -2.88
N ALA A 455 6.26 36.46 -3.78
CA ALA A 455 5.66 37.72 -3.44
C ALA A 455 4.45 37.55 -2.49
N GLU A 456 3.63 36.52 -2.68
CA GLU A 456 2.52 36.15 -1.79
C GLU A 456 3.04 35.82 -0.38
N ILE A 457 4.06 34.97 -0.26
CA ILE A 457 4.68 34.56 1.01
C ILE A 457 5.26 35.77 1.75
N GLU A 458 5.97 36.68 1.06
CA GLU A 458 6.49 37.90 1.65
C GLU A 458 5.38 38.82 2.19
N GLN A 459 4.28 38.93 1.46
CA GLN A 459 3.12 39.70 1.92
C GLN A 459 2.47 39.04 3.15
N LEU A 460 2.31 37.74 3.16
CA LEU A 460 1.72 36.98 4.26
C LEU A 460 2.56 37.06 5.53
N ALA A 461 3.87 37.06 5.45
CA ALA A 461 4.78 37.20 6.60
C ALA A 461 4.59 38.51 7.35
N GLY A 462 4.09 39.58 6.69
CA GLY A 462 3.73 40.85 7.34
C GLY A 462 2.43 40.83 8.15
N THR A 463 1.63 39.77 8.02
CA THR A 463 0.28 39.68 8.60
C THR A 463 0.04 38.49 9.50
N LEU A 464 0.84 37.43 9.37
CA LEU A 464 0.69 36.19 10.12
C LEU A 464 1.64 36.12 11.33
N PRO A 465 1.32 35.30 12.34
CA PRO A 465 2.26 34.96 13.40
C PRO A 465 3.57 34.41 12.86
N VAL A 466 4.71 34.92 13.36
CA VAL A 466 6.04 34.49 12.93
C VAL A 466 6.80 33.89 14.12
N VAL A 467 7.42 32.73 13.89
CA VAL A 467 8.44 32.17 14.79
C VAL A 467 9.79 32.21 14.07
N SER A 468 10.79 32.87 14.73
CA SER A 468 12.15 32.95 14.16
C SER A 468 13.03 31.89 14.77
N ILE A 469 13.62 31.06 13.91
CA ILE A 469 14.52 29.98 14.25
C ILE A 469 15.96 30.36 13.93
N LYS A 470 16.85 30.14 14.89
CA LYS A 470 18.28 30.31 14.70
C LYS A 470 18.93 28.99 14.31
N VAL A 471 19.72 29.01 13.24
CA VAL A 471 20.37 27.81 12.72
C VAL A 471 21.18 27.07 13.78
N GLU A 472 21.75 27.79 14.74
CA GLU A 472 22.53 27.23 15.84
C GLU A 472 21.71 26.35 16.80
N SER A 473 20.39 26.44 16.77
CA SER A 473 19.48 25.57 17.53
C SER A 473 19.19 24.24 16.83
N ILE A 474 19.51 24.13 15.53
CA ILE A 474 19.17 22.96 14.72
C ILE A 474 20.29 21.92 14.85
N ALA A 475 19.93 20.68 15.20
CA ALA A 475 20.88 19.59 15.27
C ALA A 475 21.36 19.18 13.86
N VAL A 476 22.65 19.04 13.71
CA VAL A 476 23.28 18.51 12.50
C VAL A 476 23.71 17.07 12.76
N LYS A 477 23.29 16.16 11.87
CA LYS A 477 23.62 14.75 11.97
C LYS A 477 24.71 14.39 10.98
N GLU A 478 25.70 13.66 11.45
CA GLU A 478 26.74 13.04 10.63
C GLU A 478 26.51 11.54 10.55
N ILE A 479 26.46 10.99 9.33
CA ILE A 479 26.27 9.56 9.10
C ILE A 479 27.62 8.89 9.02
N LYS A 480 27.78 7.81 9.79
CA LYS A 480 28.93 6.92 9.69
C LYS A 480 28.56 5.77 8.76
N TYR A 481 29.18 5.72 7.60
CA TYR A 481 28.99 4.61 6.66
C TYR A 481 29.86 3.41 7.03
N LEU A 482 29.20 2.30 7.30
CA LEU A 482 29.81 1.00 7.61
C LEU A 482 29.59 0.05 6.43
N SER A 483 30.54 -0.84 6.20
CA SER A 483 30.42 -1.90 5.19
C SER A 483 29.38 -2.94 5.60
N ASN A 484 28.94 -3.76 4.64
CA ASN A 484 28.05 -4.89 4.89
C ASN A 484 28.57 -5.82 6.01
N GLU A 485 29.89 -6.09 6.00
CA GLU A 485 30.58 -6.90 7.02
C GLU A 485 30.54 -6.24 8.41
N GLU A 486 30.79 -4.92 8.50
CA GLU A 486 30.76 -4.17 9.75
C GLU A 486 29.34 -4.06 10.34
N LEU A 487 28.30 -4.19 9.51
CA LEU A 487 26.88 -4.16 9.87
C LEU A 487 26.33 -5.55 10.26
N ALA A 488 27.18 -6.54 10.43
CA ALA A 488 26.79 -7.87 10.90
C ALA A 488 26.12 -7.80 12.29
N ALA A 489 25.20 -8.72 12.54
CA ALA A 489 24.55 -8.87 13.84
C ALA A 489 25.53 -9.51 14.85
N VAL A 490 26.24 -8.68 15.58
CA VAL A 490 27.40 -9.05 16.42
C VAL A 490 27.08 -10.16 17.43
N LYS A 491 25.89 -10.14 18.05
CA LYS A 491 25.47 -11.13 19.04
C LYS A 491 25.27 -12.52 18.44
N GLU A 492 24.90 -12.58 17.20
CA GLU A 492 24.58 -13.80 16.46
C GLU A 492 25.80 -14.40 15.76
N MET A 493 26.88 -13.62 15.62
CA MET A 493 28.10 -14.06 14.92
C MET A 493 28.79 -15.29 15.55
N GLU A 494 28.65 -15.53 16.82
CA GLU A 494 29.23 -16.74 17.47
C GLU A 494 28.56 -18.00 16.94
N ILE A 495 27.23 -18.00 16.85
CA ILE A 495 26.46 -19.12 16.31
C ILE A 495 26.69 -19.25 14.80
N VAL A 496 26.74 -18.14 14.05
CA VAL A 496 26.97 -18.11 12.61
C VAL A 496 28.34 -18.73 12.25
N LYS A 497 29.39 -18.39 12.99
CA LYS A 497 30.74 -18.98 12.81
C LYS A 497 30.82 -20.48 13.10
N SER A 498 29.83 -21.03 13.80
CA SER A 498 29.73 -22.47 14.04
C SER A 498 29.07 -23.26 12.92
N LEU A 499 28.51 -22.55 11.92
CA LEU A 499 27.84 -23.15 10.77
C LEU A 499 28.85 -23.61 9.73
N THR A 500 28.50 -24.68 9.02
CA THR A 500 29.25 -25.10 7.84
C THR A 500 28.97 -24.17 6.68
N GLU A 501 29.85 -24.13 5.68
CA GLU A 501 29.61 -23.32 4.47
C GLU A 501 28.32 -23.73 3.77
N GLU A 502 28.00 -25.00 3.76
CA GLU A 502 26.75 -25.52 3.20
C GLU A 502 25.51 -25.01 3.96
N GLN A 503 25.57 -24.94 5.29
CA GLN A 503 24.49 -24.34 6.08
C GLN A 503 24.37 -22.83 5.84
N LEU A 504 25.50 -22.11 5.71
CA LEU A 504 25.48 -20.68 5.40
C LEU A 504 24.80 -20.42 4.05
N LYS A 505 25.15 -21.17 3.00
CA LYS A 505 24.52 -21.02 1.68
C LYS A 505 23.03 -21.34 1.70
N LYS A 506 22.61 -22.38 2.40
CA LYS A 506 21.19 -22.76 2.53
C LYS A 506 20.38 -21.73 3.32
N LEU A 507 20.97 -21.11 4.33
CA LEU A 507 20.32 -20.03 5.08
C LEU A 507 20.21 -18.73 4.28
N ALA A 508 21.09 -18.51 3.30
CA ALA A 508 21.06 -17.36 2.42
C ALA A 508 19.94 -17.43 1.35
N THR A 509 19.20 -18.53 1.29
CA THR A 509 18.04 -18.73 0.40
C THR A 509 16.84 -19.24 1.19
N GLY A 510 15.65 -19.18 0.59
CA GLY A 510 14.48 -19.88 1.09
C GLY A 510 14.67 -21.41 1.09
N ASP A 511 13.80 -22.14 1.76
CA ASP A 511 13.86 -23.60 1.88
C ASP A 511 13.35 -24.30 0.63
N MET A 512 14.24 -24.55 -0.31
CA MET A 512 13.95 -25.24 -1.56
C MET A 512 13.82 -26.76 -1.43
N GLY A 513 14.43 -27.35 -0.40
CA GLY A 513 14.48 -28.81 -0.23
C GLY A 513 13.11 -29.44 0.09
N ARG A 514 12.14 -28.63 0.47
CA ARG A 514 10.79 -29.04 0.87
C ARG A 514 9.71 -28.54 -0.09
N ALA A 515 10.00 -27.55 -0.96
CA ALA A 515 9.05 -27.04 -1.94
C ALA A 515 8.67 -28.14 -2.96
N GLN A 516 7.38 -28.28 -3.20
CA GLN A 516 6.84 -29.29 -4.13
C GLN A 516 6.60 -28.74 -5.52
N GLU A 517 6.38 -27.45 -5.65
CA GLU A 517 6.15 -26.72 -6.90
C GLU A 517 6.86 -25.37 -6.85
N GLU A 518 7.43 -24.93 -7.97
CA GLU A 518 7.90 -23.55 -8.13
C GLU A 518 6.69 -22.61 -8.26
N SER A 519 6.67 -21.54 -7.48
CA SER A 519 5.63 -20.54 -7.55
C SER A 519 6.21 -19.14 -7.61
N ALA A 520 5.89 -18.42 -8.69
CA ALA A 520 6.25 -17.02 -8.87
C ALA A 520 5.49 -16.07 -7.91
N LEU A 521 4.40 -16.54 -7.28
CA LEU A 521 3.56 -15.79 -6.36
C LEU A 521 3.87 -16.03 -4.89
N GLY A 522 4.92 -16.82 -4.60
CA GLY A 522 5.16 -17.20 -3.24
C GLY A 522 4.01 -18.04 -2.65
N ALA A 523 3.84 -19.25 -3.15
CA ALA A 523 3.03 -20.30 -2.54
C ALA A 523 3.89 -21.56 -2.36
N ALA A 524 5.16 -21.34 -1.97
CA ALA A 524 6.16 -22.39 -1.84
C ALA A 524 6.29 -22.94 -0.41
N GLY A 525 5.54 -22.40 0.55
CA GLY A 525 5.57 -22.87 1.94
C GLY A 525 4.84 -24.18 2.14
N ILE A 526 5.45 -25.09 2.89
CA ILE A 526 4.92 -26.44 3.14
C ILE A 526 4.35 -26.56 4.56
N SER A 527 4.99 -25.94 5.56
CA SER A 527 4.55 -26.06 6.95
C SER A 527 3.19 -25.44 7.20
N VAL A 528 2.84 -24.40 6.45
CA VAL A 528 1.53 -23.75 6.48
C VAL A 528 1.01 -23.68 5.04
N PRO A 529 0.00 -24.45 4.68
CA PRO A 529 -0.52 -24.51 3.32
C PRO A 529 -0.96 -23.14 2.77
N GLY A 530 -0.43 -22.80 1.59
CA GLY A 530 -0.67 -21.49 0.93
C GLY A 530 0.22 -20.36 1.42
N SER A 531 1.14 -20.60 2.37
CA SER A 531 2.15 -19.61 2.75
C SER A 531 3.13 -19.33 1.61
N ALA A 532 3.73 -18.14 1.62
CA ALA A 532 4.55 -17.66 0.53
C ALA A 532 5.87 -18.44 0.39
N ALA A 533 6.56 -18.65 1.48
CA ALA A 533 7.79 -19.42 1.57
C ALA A 533 8.16 -19.68 3.02
N GLU A 534 9.29 -20.38 3.19
CA GLU A 534 9.92 -20.63 4.48
C GLU A 534 11.41 -20.35 4.36
N THR A 535 12.05 -19.93 5.46
CA THR A 535 13.52 -19.93 5.54
C THR A 535 14.02 -21.35 5.82
N SER A 536 15.29 -21.61 5.51
CA SER A 536 15.84 -22.95 5.59
C SER A 536 15.85 -23.53 7.02
N PHE A 537 15.51 -24.82 7.14
CA PHE A 537 15.53 -25.60 8.38
C PHE A 537 16.88 -26.31 8.63
N CYS A 538 17.88 -26.06 7.80
CA CYS A 538 19.15 -26.80 7.77
C CYS A 538 20.02 -26.67 9.05
N ALA A 539 19.66 -25.78 9.97
CA ALA A 539 20.44 -25.45 11.14
C ALA A 539 19.65 -25.55 12.47
N GLU A 540 18.55 -26.30 12.49
CA GLU A 540 17.77 -26.56 13.73
C GLU A 540 18.62 -27.25 14.83
N ASP A 541 19.59 -28.08 14.43
CA ASP A 541 20.60 -28.68 15.34
C ASP A 541 21.47 -27.64 16.06
N LYS A 542 21.54 -26.42 15.50
CA LYS A 542 22.22 -25.25 16.09
C LYS A 542 21.24 -24.32 16.83
N GLY A 543 19.96 -24.68 16.89
CA GLY A 543 18.92 -23.88 17.51
C GLY A 543 18.41 -22.74 16.63
N ILE A 544 18.60 -22.78 15.32
CA ILE A 544 18.09 -21.85 14.34
C ILE A 544 16.88 -22.49 13.68
N ALA A 545 15.68 -22.01 13.99
CA ALA A 545 14.43 -22.50 13.38
C ALA A 545 14.28 -21.97 11.95
N GLY A 546 13.53 -22.70 11.13
CA GLY A 546 12.95 -22.10 9.92
C GLY A 546 11.74 -21.25 10.30
N ILE A 547 11.49 -20.14 9.62
CA ILE A 547 10.32 -19.28 9.82
C ILE A 547 9.42 -19.27 8.59
N VAL A 548 8.11 -19.11 8.82
CA VAL A 548 7.08 -19.09 7.78
C VAL A 548 6.76 -17.66 7.39
N LEU A 549 6.68 -17.42 6.08
CA LEU A 549 6.33 -16.16 5.46
C LEU A 549 4.97 -16.27 4.78
N ALA A 550 4.04 -15.34 5.03
CA ALA A 550 2.74 -15.29 4.35
C ALA A 550 2.59 -13.97 3.61
N ASP A 551 2.05 -14.05 2.40
CA ASP A 551 1.72 -12.88 1.58
C ASP A 551 0.32 -12.33 1.91
N GLY A 552 -0.14 -11.33 1.17
CA GLY A 552 -1.46 -10.71 1.26
C GLY A 552 -1.46 -9.35 1.95
N PRO A 553 -1.20 -8.23 1.22
CA PRO A 553 -1.17 -6.88 1.82
C PRO A 553 -2.48 -6.42 2.48
N ALA A 554 -3.60 -7.06 2.17
CA ALA A 554 -4.91 -6.79 2.79
C ALA A 554 -5.33 -7.81 3.86
N GLY A 555 -4.40 -8.69 4.31
CA GLY A 555 -4.62 -9.79 5.25
C GLY A 555 -3.81 -11.01 4.84
N LEU A 556 -3.71 -12.03 5.69
CA LEU A 556 -2.90 -13.21 5.36
C LEU A 556 -3.49 -13.98 4.18
N ARG A 557 -2.68 -14.22 3.14
CA ARG A 557 -3.03 -15.11 2.04
C ARG A 557 -2.50 -16.51 2.32
N LEU A 558 -3.42 -17.39 2.72
CA LEU A 558 -3.18 -18.83 2.94
C LEU A 558 -4.24 -19.62 2.17
N ASN A 559 -4.07 -20.93 2.04
CA ASN A 559 -5.17 -21.76 1.58
C ASN A 559 -6.34 -21.68 2.56
N ARG A 560 -7.57 -21.47 2.08
CA ARG A 560 -8.76 -21.42 2.94
C ARG A 560 -8.94 -22.69 3.78
N TYR A 561 -8.54 -23.83 3.21
CA TYR A 561 -8.51 -25.13 3.87
C TYR A 561 -7.46 -26.05 3.20
N TYR A 562 -7.12 -27.10 3.89
CA TYR A 562 -6.29 -28.18 3.39
C TYR A 562 -6.72 -29.48 4.03
N PHE A 563 -6.15 -30.61 3.60
CA PHE A 563 -6.52 -31.92 4.09
C PHE A 563 -5.34 -32.64 4.74
N VAL A 564 -5.64 -33.41 5.79
CA VAL A 564 -4.70 -34.28 6.48
C VAL A 564 -5.16 -35.72 6.33
N ARG A 565 -4.27 -36.60 5.86
CA ARG A 565 -4.52 -38.02 5.70
C ARG A 565 -3.33 -38.79 6.26
N ASP A 566 -3.60 -39.79 7.11
CA ASP A 566 -2.58 -40.63 7.78
C ASP A 566 -1.51 -39.80 8.53
N GLY A 567 -1.93 -38.68 9.16
CA GLY A 567 -1.05 -37.77 9.90
C GLY A 567 -0.11 -36.92 9.03
N LYS A 568 -0.40 -36.78 7.74
CA LYS A 568 0.36 -35.96 6.79
C LYS A 568 -0.57 -35.05 6.01
N MET A 569 -0.09 -33.81 5.76
CA MET A 569 -0.78 -32.91 4.85
C MET A 569 -0.84 -33.50 3.44
N VAL A 570 -2.02 -33.42 2.82
CA VAL A 570 -2.20 -33.79 1.41
C VAL A 570 -1.71 -32.60 0.57
N PRO A 571 -0.77 -32.83 -0.39
CA PRO A 571 -0.32 -31.78 -1.29
C PRO A 571 -1.48 -31.17 -2.07
N MET A 572 -1.52 -29.85 -2.16
CA MET A 572 -2.46 -29.11 -2.98
C MET A 572 -1.69 -28.20 -3.94
N SER A 573 -2.20 -28.01 -5.15
CA SER A 573 -1.60 -27.06 -6.09
C SER A 573 -1.55 -25.66 -5.50
N PHE A 574 -0.46 -24.92 -5.77
CA PHE A 574 -0.34 -23.50 -5.36
C PHE A 574 -1.48 -22.62 -5.91
N MET A 575 -2.08 -23.03 -7.05
CA MET A 575 -3.24 -22.34 -7.64
C MET A 575 -4.44 -22.28 -6.71
N PHE A 576 -4.50 -23.16 -5.69
CA PHE A 576 -5.57 -23.15 -4.69
C PHE A 576 -5.52 -21.92 -3.77
N SER A 577 -4.38 -21.28 -3.65
CA SER A 577 -4.23 -20.02 -2.92
C SER A 577 -4.75 -18.78 -3.67
N LEU A 578 -5.07 -18.93 -4.97
CA LEU A 578 -5.51 -17.86 -5.86
C LEU A 578 -7.03 -17.83 -6.00
N GLU A 579 -7.59 -16.62 -6.02
CA GLU A 579 -9.01 -16.36 -6.33
C GLU A 579 -9.98 -17.24 -5.50
N GLY A 580 -9.65 -17.48 -4.23
CA GLY A 580 -10.46 -18.34 -3.36
C GLY A 580 -10.47 -19.81 -3.76
N GLY A 581 -9.52 -20.27 -4.59
CA GLY A 581 -9.38 -21.65 -5.06
C GLY A 581 -10.21 -21.98 -6.32
N ILE A 582 -10.80 -21.00 -7.00
CA ILE A 582 -11.62 -21.22 -8.20
C ILE A 582 -10.85 -21.94 -9.32
N LEU A 583 -9.51 -21.78 -9.37
CA LEU A 583 -8.63 -22.39 -10.36
C LEU A 583 -8.35 -23.88 -10.08
N VAL A 584 -8.84 -24.42 -8.96
CA VAL A 584 -8.73 -25.84 -8.60
C VAL A 584 -10.12 -26.40 -8.28
N PRO A 585 -11.00 -26.54 -9.27
CA PRO A 585 -12.42 -26.83 -9.07
C PRO A 585 -12.72 -28.17 -8.38
N ASP A 586 -11.75 -29.08 -8.39
CA ASP A 586 -11.88 -30.43 -7.80
C ASP A 586 -11.22 -30.54 -6.41
N ALA A 587 -10.79 -29.42 -5.83
CA ALA A 587 -10.16 -29.41 -4.51
C ALA A 587 -11.02 -30.09 -3.43
N ASP A 588 -12.35 -29.89 -3.47
CA ASP A 588 -13.30 -30.46 -2.51
C ASP A 588 -13.44 -32.01 -2.62
N LYS A 589 -12.91 -32.63 -3.68
CA LYS A 589 -12.88 -34.09 -3.84
C LYS A 589 -11.68 -34.75 -3.16
N THR A 590 -10.81 -33.97 -2.54
CA THR A 590 -9.64 -34.45 -1.83
C THR A 590 -10.06 -35.22 -0.58
N GLU A 591 -9.54 -36.43 -0.38
CA GLU A 591 -9.83 -37.25 0.81
C GLU A 591 -8.91 -36.86 1.98
N GLY A 592 -9.50 -36.77 3.19
CA GLY A 592 -8.77 -36.47 4.43
C GLY A 592 -9.61 -35.67 5.44
N GLU A 593 -9.04 -35.45 6.61
CA GLU A 593 -9.62 -34.52 7.60
C GLU A 593 -9.34 -33.09 7.16
N GLN A 594 -10.38 -32.26 7.04
CA GLN A 594 -10.27 -30.90 6.53
C GLN A 594 -9.95 -29.91 7.66
N TYR A 595 -8.92 -29.11 7.44
CA TYR A 595 -8.50 -28.00 8.32
C TYR A 595 -8.76 -26.68 7.64
N PHE A 596 -9.39 -25.73 8.32
CA PHE A 596 -9.70 -24.39 7.82
C PHE A 596 -8.71 -23.35 8.35
N GLN A 597 -8.26 -22.45 7.45
CA GLN A 597 -7.32 -21.35 7.73
C GLN A 597 -7.95 -20.01 7.32
N ASN A 598 -9.18 -19.74 7.79
CA ASN A 598 -9.89 -18.53 7.40
C ASN A 598 -9.19 -17.28 7.98
N CYS A 599 -8.77 -16.40 7.10
CA CYS A 599 -8.15 -15.12 7.42
C CYS A 599 -9.13 -13.96 7.24
N THR A 600 -8.83 -12.82 7.80
CA THR A 600 -9.64 -11.61 7.65
C THR A 600 -9.15 -10.81 6.44
N ALA A 601 -10.03 -10.55 5.46
CA ALA A 601 -9.74 -9.62 4.38
C ALA A 601 -10.10 -8.19 4.81
N PHE A 602 -9.08 -7.41 5.12
CA PHE A 602 -9.21 -5.99 5.46
C PHE A 602 -9.34 -5.13 4.19
N PRO A 603 -9.71 -3.84 4.32
CA PRO A 603 -9.60 -2.90 3.23
C PRO A 603 -8.18 -2.85 2.68
N VAL A 604 -8.04 -2.63 1.36
CA VAL A 604 -6.75 -2.50 0.71
C VAL A 604 -5.99 -1.24 1.14
N GLY A 605 -4.69 -1.19 0.87
CA GLY A 605 -3.79 -0.12 1.31
C GLY A 605 -4.30 1.29 1.02
N THR A 606 -4.82 1.55 -0.18
CA THR A 606 -5.41 2.85 -0.54
C THR A 606 -6.55 3.25 0.40
N VAL A 607 -7.47 2.34 0.70
CA VAL A 607 -8.61 2.60 1.60
C VAL A 607 -8.12 2.80 3.05
N LEU A 608 -7.11 2.03 3.48
CA LEU A 608 -6.51 2.21 4.81
C LEU A 608 -5.84 3.59 4.95
N ALA A 609 -5.12 4.05 3.93
CA ALA A 609 -4.52 5.38 3.94
C ALA A 609 -5.59 6.49 3.94
N GLN A 610 -6.70 6.30 3.23
CA GLN A 610 -7.84 7.22 3.22
C GLN A 610 -8.51 7.39 4.60
N THR A 611 -8.22 6.51 5.56
CA THR A 611 -8.65 6.72 6.95
C THR A 611 -7.97 7.92 7.60
N TRP A 612 -6.73 8.24 7.22
CA TRP A 612 -5.85 9.22 7.91
C TRP A 612 -5.79 8.98 9.43
N ASP A 613 -5.87 7.71 9.82
CA ASP A 613 -6.02 7.30 11.23
C ASP A 613 -5.04 6.15 11.55
N GLU A 614 -3.90 6.52 12.13
CA GLU A 614 -2.83 5.57 12.52
C GLU A 614 -3.35 4.52 13.52
N GLU A 615 -4.27 4.88 14.41
CA GLU A 615 -4.79 3.97 15.44
C GLU A 615 -5.67 2.86 14.85
N VAL A 616 -6.48 3.17 13.84
CA VAL A 616 -7.28 2.18 13.11
C VAL A 616 -6.35 1.17 12.42
N VAL A 617 -5.30 1.66 11.76
CA VAL A 617 -4.33 0.82 11.05
C VAL A 617 -3.55 -0.05 12.03
N LYS A 618 -3.12 0.50 13.15
CA LYS A 618 -2.44 -0.24 14.23
C LYS A 618 -3.31 -1.35 14.83
N LYS A 619 -4.61 -1.10 14.98
CA LYS A 619 -5.60 -2.10 15.44
C LYS A 619 -5.68 -3.28 14.46
N ILE A 620 -5.66 -3.01 13.16
CA ILE A 620 -5.60 -4.05 12.11
C ILE A 620 -4.32 -4.87 12.25
N GLY A 621 -3.16 -4.21 12.31
CA GLY A 621 -1.87 -4.89 12.45
C GLY A 621 -1.82 -5.83 13.66
N CYS A 622 -2.36 -5.38 14.80
CA CYS A 622 -2.47 -6.20 16.01
C CYS A 622 -3.38 -7.44 15.80
N HIS A 623 -4.46 -7.30 15.02
CA HIS A 623 -5.34 -8.43 14.72
C HIS A 623 -4.67 -9.43 13.77
N VAL A 624 -4.04 -8.94 12.68
CA VAL A 624 -3.27 -9.79 11.75
C VAL A 624 -2.19 -10.58 12.50
N ALA A 625 -1.49 -9.95 13.43
CA ALA A 625 -0.47 -10.64 14.23
C ALA A 625 -1.05 -11.79 15.09
N LYS A 626 -2.28 -11.66 15.58
CA LYS A 626 -2.98 -12.76 16.27
C LYS A 626 -3.30 -13.90 15.31
N GLU A 627 -3.71 -13.60 14.08
CA GLU A 627 -3.87 -14.60 13.03
C GLU A 627 -2.54 -15.29 12.71
N MET A 628 -1.46 -14.52 12.60
CA MET A 628 -0.10 -15.06 12.39
C MET A 628 0.29 -16.06 13.47
N VAL A 629 0.05 -15.75 14.74
CA VAL A 629 0.34 -16.69 15.87
C VAL A 629 -0.50 -17.96 15.77
N GLU A 630 -1.81 -17.84 15.50
CA GLU A 630 -2.74 -18.97 15.39
C GLU A 630 -2.39 -19.88 14.21
N LEU A 631 -1.97 -19.28 13.09
CA LEU A 631 -1.73 -19.97 11.83
C LEU A 631 -0.23 -20.31 11.61
N GLY A 632 0.65 -20.05 12.58
CA GLY A 632 2.06 -20.42 12.51
C GLY A 632 2.88 -19.58 11.52
N VAL A 633 2.54 -18.33 11.32
CA VAL A 633 3.26 -17.38 10.46
C VAL A 633 4.14 -16.47 11.31
N THR A 634 5.37 -16.23 10.87
CA THR A 634 6.32 -15.30 11.53
C THR A 634 6.40 -13.96 10.85
N LEU A 635 6.56 -13.95 9.52
CA LEU A 635 6.66 -12.72 8.72
C LEU A 635 5.45 -12.57 7.80
N TRP A 636 4.82 -11.43 7.88
CA TRP A 636 3.82 -10.99 6.92
C TRP A 636 4.51 -10.14 5.85
N LEU A 637 4.34 -10.51 4.56
CA LEU A 637 4.93 -9.81 3.42
C LEU A 637 4.09 -8.58 3.06
N ALA A 638 3.96 -7.68 4.02
CA ALA A 638 3.21 -6.44 3.99
C ALA A 638 3.79 -5.43 5.00
N PRO A 639 3.45 -4.15 4.86
CA PRO A 639 2.63 -3.53 3.83
C PRO A 639 3.40 -3.29 2.53
N GLY A 640 2.66 -3.26 1.40
CA GLY A 640 3.10 -2.62 0.16
C GLY A 640 3.04 -1.10 0.33
N MET A 641 4.11 -0.37 -0.04
CA MET A 641 4.19 1.06 0.26
C MET A 641 4.91 1.89 -0.80
N ASN A 642 4.89 1.45 -2.05
CA ASN A 642 5.39 2.26 -3.15
C ASN A 642 4.49 3.48 -3.39
N ILE A 643 5.03 4.49 -4.04
CA ILE A 643 4.29 5.72 -4.32
C ILE A 643 3.31 5.48 -5.49
N GLN A 644 2.09 5.97 -5.36
CA GLN A 644 1.10 5.99 -6.44
C GLN A 644 1.48 7.09 -7.46
N ARG A 645 2.48 6.78 -8.29
CA ARG A 645 3.09 7.71 -9.25
C ARG A 645 2.18 8.02 -10.43
N ASN A 646 1.47 6.99 -10.93
CA ASN A 646 0.52 7.10 -12.05
C ASN A 646 -0.74 6.29 -11.73
N PRO A 647 -1.94 6.77 -12.09
CA PRO A 647 -3.19 6.06 -11.78
C PRO A 647 -3.33 4.70 -12.47
N LEU A 648 -2.54 4.42 -13.51
CA LEU A 648 -2.58 3.15 -14.24
C LEU A 648 -1.71 2.05 -13.63
N CYS A 649 -0.85 2.32 -12.64
CA CYS A 649 -0.10 1.24 -12.00
C CYS A 649 -1.04 0.19 -11.41
N GLY A 650 -0.85 -1.07 -11.82
CA GLY A 650 -1.74 -2.18 -11.49
C GLY A 650 -1.84 -2.46 -9.98
N ARG A 651 -0.77 -2.20 -9.21
CA ARG A 651 -0.70 -2.43 -7.77
C ARG A 651 -1.04 -1.21 -6.90
N ASN A 652 -1.52 -0.11 -7.46
CA ASN A 652 -1.91 1.06 -6.66
C ASN A 652 -2.94 0.73 -5.57
N PHE A 653 -3.78 -0.29 -5.76
CA PHE A 653 -4.78 -0.70 -4.76
C PHE A 653 -4.15 -1.06 -3.41
N GLU A 654 -3.00 -1.71 -3.40
CA GLU A 654 -2.31 -2.13 -2.17
C GLU A 654 -1.36 -1.06 -1.61
N TYR A 655 -1.01 -0.05 -2.42
CA TYR A 655 -0.17 1.07 -2.00
C TYR A 655 -1.00 2.16 -1.33
N TYR A 656 -0.37 2.95 -0.48
CA TYR A 656 -1.08 3.89 0.39
C TYR A 656 -1.43 5.21 -0.28
N SER A 657 -0.47 5.87 -0.94
CA SER A 657 -0.64 7.25 -1.37
C SER A 657 0.34 7.67 -2.47
N GLU A 658 0.05 8.81 -3.11
CA GLU A 658 1.00 9.57 -3.92
C GLU A 658 1.99 10.39 -3.06
N ASP A 659 1.73 10.54 -1.76
CA ASP A 659 2.58 11.29 -0.83
C ASP A 659 3.40 10.37 0.07
N PRO A 660 4.73 10.54 0.13
CA PRO A 660 5.60 9.67 0.92
C PRO A 660 5.43 9.81 2.43
N PHE A 661 4.94 10.96 2.93
CA PHE A 661 4.77 11.18 4.36
C PHE A 661 3.61 10.34 4.91
N ILE A 662 2.41 10.44 4.31
CA ILE A 662 1.27 9.60 4.73
C ILE A 662 1.58 8.11 4.51
N THR A 663 2.25 7.76 3.40
CA THR A 663 2.70 6.40 3.12
C THR A 663 3.56 5.84 4.24
N GLY A 664 4.58 6.59 4.66
CA GLY A 664 5.49 6.17 5.73
C GLY A 664 4.80 6.05 7.09
N LYS A 665 3.92 7.00 7.43
CA LYS A 665 3.16 7.02 8.70
C LYS A 665 2.21 5.84 8.83
N ILE A 666 1.46 5.54 7.77
CA ILE A 666 0.51 4.41 7.75
C ILE A 666 1.27 3.07 7.78
N ALA A 667 2.40 2.96 7.06
CA ALA A 667 3.25 1.78 7.11
C ALA A 667 3.88 1.56 8.51
N ALA A 668 4.32 2.64 9.17
CA ALA A 668 4.81 2.59 10.53
C ALA A 668 3.74 2.09 11.51
N ALA A 669 2.52 2.65 11.44
CA ALA A 669 1.39 2.25 12.27
C ALA A 669 1.02 0.77 12.09
N MET A 670 0.98 0.27 10.85
CA MET A 670 0.76 -1.14 10.55
C MET A 670 1.84 -2.01 11.18
N THR A 671 3.10 -1.61 11.01
CA THR A 671 4.27 -2.32 11.57
C THR A 671 4.23 -2.37 13.10
N GLU A 672 3.96 -1.25 13.76
CA GLU A 672 3.79 -1.19 15.21
C GLU A 672 2.65 -2.12 15.69
N GLY A 673 1.53 -2.14 14.96
CA GLY A 673 0.42 -3.02 15.25
C GLY A 673 0.83 -4.48 15.22
N VAL A 674 1.44 -4.94 14.13
CA VAL A 674 1.90 -6.33 13.96
C VAL A 674 2.95 -6.69 15.02
N GLN A 675 3.96 -5.85 15.18
CA GLN A 675 5.09 -6.12 16.07
C GLN A 675 4.76 -5.91 17.56
N SER A 676 3.55 -5.43 17.88
CA SER A 676 3.04 -5.43 19.27
C SER A 676 2.83 -6.85 19.80
N VAL A 677 2.70 -7.84 18.91
CA VAL A 677 2.63 -9.27 19.25
C VAL A 677 4.01 -9.89 19.07
N LYS A 678 4.57 -10.37 20.17
CA LYS A 678 5.93 -10.91 20.19
C LYS A 678 6.15 -12.03 19.18
N GLY A 679 7.17 -11.89 18.36
CA GLY A 679 7.60 -12.88 17.39
C GLY A 679 6.91 -12.80 16.04
N CYS A 680 6.03 -11.84 15.82
CA CYS A 680 5.46 -11.50 14.54
C CYS A 680 6.11 -10.25 13.97
N GLY A 681 6.30 -10.18 12.66
CA GLY A 681 6.92 -9.03 12.00
C GLY A 681 6.34 -8.73 10.64
N THR A 682 6.50 -7.47 10.21
CA THR A 682 6.20 -7.00 8.86
C THR A 682 7.42 -7.10 7.96
N THR A 683 7.15 -7.22 6.67
CA THR A 683 8.12 -7.06 5.58
C THR A 683 7.65 -5.94 4.70
N ILE A 684 8.15 -4.72 4.90
CA ILE A 684 7.77 -3.57 4.07
C ILE A 684 8.32 -3.74 2.66
N LYS A 685 7.48 -3.42 1.65
CA LYS A 685 7.78 -3.70 0.24
C LYS A 685 7.20 -2.64 -0.70
N HIS A 686 7.72 -2.50 -1.92
CA HIS A 686 8.91 -3.10 -2.53
C HIS A 686 10.01 -2.05 -2.61
N PHE A 687 11.14 -2.28 -2.02
CA PHE A 687 12.25 -1.32 -1.86
C PHE A 687 13.22 -1.37 -3.03
N ALA A 688 13.15 -0.40 -4.00
CA ALA A 688 12.26 0.72 -4.16
C ALA A 688 11.86 0.91 -5.64
N CYS A 689 10.99 1.90 -5.90
CA CYS A 689 10.59 2.29 -7.26
C CYS A 689 9.80 1.23 -8.05
N ASN A 690 9.06 0.33 -7.40
CA ASN A 690 8.12 -0.56 -8.09
C ASN A 690 6.81 0.20 -8.37
N ASN A 691 6.83 1.07 -9.40
CA ASN A 691 5.74 2.00 -9.72
C ASN A 691 5.02 1.67 -11.02
N ASN A 692 5.39 0.57 -11.69
CA ASN A 692 4.75 -0.03 -12.87
C ASN A 692 4.83 -1.56 -12.77
N GLU A 693 3.92 -2.25 -13.44
CA GLU A 693 3.85 -3.71 -13.45
C GLU A 693 4.31 -4.32 -14.77
N ASP A 694 4.10 -3.61 -15.89
CA ASP A 694 4.53 -4.08 -17.19
C ASP A 694 6.07 -4.16 -17.22
N ASN A 695 6.59 -5.34 -17.55
CA ASN A 695 8.04 -5.65 -17.52
C ASN A 695 8.76 -5.29 -16.20
N ARG A 696 8.06 -5.33 -15.06
CA ARG A 696 8.61 -4.94 -13.74
C ARG A 696 9.93 -5.62 -13.38
N MET A 697 10.20 -6.83 -13.91
CA MET A 697 11.43 -7.57 -13.63
C MET A 697 12.63 -7.10 -14.45
N GLY A 698 12.41 -6.42 -15.57
CA GLY A 698 13.46 -5.91 -16.47
C GLY A 698 13.53 -4.39 -16.57
N CYS A 699 12.47 -3.70 -16.17
CA CYS A 699 12.36 -2.25 -16.30
C CYS A 699 13.43 -1.53 -15.47
N ASP A 700 14.03 -0.50 -16.05
CA ASP A 700 14.95 0.43 -15.37
C ASP A 700 14.22 1.72 -15.01
N SER A 701 14.07 1.99 -13.72
CA SER A 701 13.56 3.26 -13.18
C SER A 701 14.68 4.30 -13.22
N ILE A 702 14.58 5.24 -14.16
CA ILE A 702 15.61 6.27 -14.39
C ILE A 702 15.16 7.58 -13.76
N LEU A 703 15.85 8.00 -12.69
CA LEU A 703 15.48 9.17 -11.92
C LEU A 703 16.69 9.87 -11.27
N SER A 704 16.50 11.15 -10.89
CA SER A 704 17.51 11.88 -10.12
C SER A 704 17.65 11.29 -8.71
N GLU A 705 18.81 11.44 -8.09
CA GLU A 705 19.02 11.05 -6.69
C GLU A 705 18.07 11.82 -5.77
N ARG A 706 17.80 13.08 -6.09
CA ARG A 706 16.86 13.91 -5.33
C ARG A 706 15.46 13.35 -5.33
N ALA A 707 14.92 13.01 -6.49
CA ALA A 707 13.59 12.40 -6.60
C ALA A 707 13.52 11.06 -5.87
N LEU A 708 14.57 10.23 -6.03
CA LEU A 708 14.69 8.96 -5.33
C LEU A 708 14.58 9.15 -3.81
N ARG A 709 15.34 10.11 -3.23
CA ARG A 709 15.38 10.34 -1.79
C ARG A 709 14.14 11.04 -1.24
N GLU A 710 13.65 12.09 -1.92
CA GLU A 710 12.53 12.91 -1.40
C GLU A 710 11.17 12.24 -1.58
N ILE A 711 11.01 11.36 -2.58
CA ILE A 711 9.73 10.73 -2.94
C ILE A 711 9.76 9.23 -2.69
N TYR A 712 10.63 8.49 -3.37
CA TYR A 712 10.52 7.03 -3.44
C TYR A 712 11.13 6.27 -2.26
N LEU A 713 12.12 6.86 -1.59
CA LEU A 713 12.73 6.30 -0.37
C LEU A 713 12.15 6.90 0.91
N LYS A 714 11.57 8.11 0.86
CA LYS A 714 11.15 8.83 2.07
C LYS A 714 10.10 8.08 2.90
N GLY A 715 9.14 7.41 2.27
CA GLY A 715 8.16 6.59 2.99
C GLY A 715 8.82 5.43 3.74
N PHE A 716 9.78 4.74 3.12
CA PHE A 716 10.56 3.67 3.74
C PHE A 716 11.42 4.20 4.90
N GLU A 717 12.07 5.34 4.71
CA GLU A 717 12.84 6.00 5.77
C GLU A 717 12.00 6.26 7.03
N ILE A 718 10.78 6.81 6.85
CA ILE A 718 9.84 7.09 7.95
C ILE A 718 9.44 5.79 8.64
N ALA A 719 9.00 4.78 7.90
CA ALA A 719 8.57 3.51 8.45
C ALA A 719 9.70 2.80 9.22
N ILE A 720 10.94 2.84 8.72
CA ILE A 720 12.10 2.26 9.39
C ILE A 720 12.43 3.02 10.67
N LYS A 721 12.52 4.35 10.60
CA LYS A 721 12.90 5.17 11.77
C LYS A 721 11.86 5.12 12.90
N GLU A 722 10.57 5.07 12.55
CA GLU A 722 9.51 5.07 13.55
C GLU A 722 9.18 3.68 14.11
N ALA A 723 9.20 2.62 13.29
CA ALA A 723 8.68 1.31 13.70
C ALA A 723 9.67 0.13 13.58
N GLN A 724 10.82 0.28 12.92
CA GLN A 724 11.82 -0.79 12.75
C GLN A 724 11.18 -2.11 12.28
N PRO A 725 10.63 -2.21 11.05
CA PRO A 725 10.05 -3.45 10.55
C PRO A 725 11.04 -4.61 10.65
N MET A 726 10.55 -5.83 10.89
CA MET A 726 11.41 -7.01 11.03
C MET A 726 12.14 -7.34 9.73
N ALA A 727 11.52 -7.04 8.58
CA ALA A 727 12.13 -7.26 7.27
C ALA A 727 11.79 -6.16 6.25
N ILE A 728 12.62 -6.10 5.20
CA ILE A 728 12.39 -5.33 3.96
C ILE A 728 12.46 -6.30 2.79
N MET A 729 11.60 -6.13 1.78
CA MET A 729 11.69 -6.82 0.50
C MET A 729 12.13 -5.84 -0.58
N THR A 730 13.23 -6.15 -1.29
CA THR A 730 13.67 -5.37 -2.45
C THR A 730 12.75 -5.57 -3.64
N SER A 731 12.63 -4.56 -4.49
CA SER A 731 11.81 -4.62 -5.70
C SER A 731 12.49 -5.39 -6.83
N TYR A 732 11.69 -5.71 -7.87
CA TYR A 732 12.19 -6.41 -9.08
C TYR A 732 13.02 -5.53 -10.01
N ASN A 733 12.64 -4.24 -10.14
CA ASN A 733 13.17 -3.32 -11.15
C ASN A 733 14.63 -2.95 -10.92
N LYS A 734 15.24 -2.41 -11.96
CA LYS A 734 16.50 -1.68 -11.87
C LYS A 734 16.24 -0.24 -11.40
N ILE A 735 17.23 0.37 -10.80
CA ILE A 735 17.27 1.80 -10.48
C ILE A 735 18.58 2.33 -11.04
N ASN A 736 18.46 3.19 -12.06
CA ASN A 736 19.61 3.77 -12.74
C ASN A 736 20.63 2.69 -13.16
N GLY A 737 20.15 1.61 -13.79
CA GLY A 737 20.94 0.54 -14.37
C GLY A 737 21.27 -0.64 -13.44
N ILE A 738 20.98 -0.56 -12.13
CA ILE A 738 21.32 -1.62 -11.16
C ILE A 738 20.07 -2.20 -10.55
N HIS A 739 19.89 -3.53 -10.58
CA HIS A 739 18.78 -4.20 -9.90
C HIS A 739 18.73 -3.83 -8.42
N ALA A 740 17.54 -3.47 -7.92
CA ALA A 740 17.34 -3.11 -6.52
C ALA A 740 17.89 -4.16 -5.55
N ALA A 741 17.72 -5.46 -5.88
CA ALA A 741 18.20 -6.57 -5.07
C ALA A 741 19.75 -6.70 -5.02
N ASN A 742 20.47 -6.18 -6.02
CA ASN A 742 21.93 -6.18 -6.09
C ASN A 742 22.52 -4.77 -5.92
N ASN A 743 21.77 -3.84 -5.35
CA ASN A 743 22.17 -2.44 -5.23
C ASN A 743 22.71 -2.14 -3.83
N TYR A 744 24.02 -1.91 -3.73
CA TYR A 744 24.71 -1.60 -2.47
C TYR A 744 24.24 -0.28 -1.87
N ASP A 745 23.98 0.71 -2.73
CA ASP A 745 23.52 2.03 -2.30
C ASP A 745 22.14 1.96 -1.63
N LEU A 746 21.26 1.09 -2.13
CA LEU A 746 19.95 0.87 -1.50
C LEU A 746 20.07 0.06 -0.22
N CYS A 747 20.66 -1.14 -0.29
CA CYS A 747 20.60 -2.11 0.81
C CYS A 747 21.50 -1.71 1.97
N THR A 748 22.73 -1.28 1.66
CA THR A 748 23.73 -0.94 2.70
C THR A 748 23.75 0.54 3.02
N ASN A 749 23.89 1.42 2.02
CA ASN A 749 24.03 2.85 2.30
C ASN A 749 22.73 3.48 2.75
N ALA A 750 21.65 3.38 2.00
CA ALA A 750 20.38 4.00 2.37
C ALA A 750 19.70 3.25 3.54
N ALA A 751 19.33 1.98 3.36
CA ALA A 751 18.53 1.27 4.37
C ALA A 751 19.27 1.15 5.71
N ARG A 752 20.52 0.69 5.71
CA ARG A 752 21.22 0.39 6.97
C ARG A 752 21.94 1.58 7.54
N ASN A 753 22.74 2.31 6.74
CA ASN A 753 23.56 3.40 7.28
C ASN A 753 22.73 4.68 7.47
N GLU A 754 21.91 5.09 6.51
CA GLU A 754 21.18 6.36 6.61
C GLU A 754 19.89 6.20 7.43
N PHE A 755 19.08 5.16 7.18
CA PHE A 755 17.81 4.96 7.87
C PHE A 755 17.95 4.18 9.18
N GLY A 756 19.09 3.52 9.39
CA GLY A 756 19.37 2.75 10.59
C GLY A 756 18.60 1.42 10.68
N PHE A 757 18.28 0.80 9.55
CA PHE A 757 17.56 -0.47 9.49
C PHE A 757 18.38 -1.62 10.10
N MET A 758 17.79 -2.30 11.07
CA MET A 758 18.44 -3.42 11.76
C MET A 758 17.90 -4.79 11.38
N GLY A 759 16.77 -4.87 10.69
CA GLY A 759 16.10 -6.11 10.32
C GLY A 759 16.80 -6.86 9.17
N MET A 760 16.10 -7.84 8.63
CA MET A 760 16.52 -8.65 7.49
C MET A 760 16.06 -7.99 6.18
N ILE A 761 16.91 -8.00 5.15
CA ILE A 761 16.51 -7.66 3.78
C ILE A 761 16.39 -8.96 2.99
N MET A 762 15.30 -9.12 2.23
CA MET A 762 15.09 -10.24 1.32
C MET A 762 14.81 -9.74 -0.09
N THR A 763 15.00 -10.60 -1.10
CA THR A 763 14.56 -10.32 -2.47
C THR A 763 13.06 -10.49 -2.59
N ASP A 764 12.46 -9.84 -3.59
CA ASP A 764 11.19 -10.30 -4.12
C ASP A 764 11.36 -11.67 -4.80
N TRP A 765 10.25 -12.39 -5.05
CA TRP A 765 10.28 -13.78 -5.53
C TRP A 765 10.88 -13.92 -6.91
N THR A 766 11.79 -14.89 -7.06
CA THR A 766 12.43 -15.23 -8.35
C THR A 766 13.26 -14.12 -8.99
N THR A 767 13.58 -13.02 -8.30
CA THR A 767 14.36 -11.90 -8.84
C THR A 767 15.70 -12.35 -9.46
N THR A 768 16.34 -13.37 -8.89
CA THR A 768 17.62 -13.90 -9.36
C THR A 768 17.50 -14.88 -10.54
N HIS A 769 16.28 -15.23 -10.95
CA HIS A 769 16.06 -16.19 -12.06
C HIS A 769 16.20 -15.57 -13.44
N ASN A 770 16.13 -14.24 -13.57
CA ASN A 770 15.96 -13.56 -14.85
C ASN A 770 17.25 -13.15 -15.57
N GLY A 771 18.34 -13.75 -15.23
CA GLY A 771 19.59 -13.53 -15.98
C GLY A 771 20.78 -13.08 -15.15
N PRO A 772 21.90 -12.70 -15.78
CA PRO A 772 23.15 -12.41 -15.09
C PRO A 772 23.15 -11.09 -14.31
N ASP A 773 22.19 -10.22 -14.55
CA ASP A 773 22.15 -8.87 -13.98
C ASP A 773 21.78 -8.85 -12.49
N CYS A 774 21.12 -9.90 -11.98
CA CYS A 774 20.80 -10.08 -10.57
C CYS A 774 21.18 -11.50 -10.12
N THR A 775 22.04 -11.64 -9.12
CA THR A 775 22.55 -12.92 -8.66
C THR A 775 22.49 -13.04 -7.14
N ALA A 776 22.40 -14.27 -6.63
CA ALA A 776 22.42 -14.56 -5.20
C ALA A 776 23.69 -14.06 -4.50
N ALA A 777 24.85 -14.26 -5.10
CA ALA A 777 26.10 -13.75 -4.56
C ALA A 777 26.16 -12.21 -4.59
N GLY A 778 25.56 -11.60 -5.61
CA GLY A 778 25.34 -10.16 -5.69
C GLY A 778 24.51 -9.64 -4.52
N CYS A 779 23.41 -10.32 -4.17
CA CYS A 779 22.59 -10.01 -3.00
C CYS A 779 23.42 -10.00 -1.71
N MET A 780 24.22 -11.05 -1.49
CA MET A 780 25.07 -11.14 -0.28
C MET A 780 26.10 -10.00 -0.21
N ARG A 781 26.73 -9.62 -1.34
CA ARG A 781 27.70 -8.51 -1.37
C ARG A 781 27.10 -7.18 -0.94
N VAL A 782 25.84 -6.96 -1.25
CA VAL A 782 25.16 -5.69 -0.98
C VAL A 782 24.37 -5.66 0.32
N GLY A 783 24.38 -6.75 1.09
CA GLY A 783 23.65 -6.84 2.35
C GLY A 783 22.15 -7.09 2.20
N ASN A 784 21.73 -7.69 1.08
CA ASN A 784 20.42 -8.31 0.89
C ASN A 784 20.52 -9.75 1.37
N ASP A 785 19.92 -10.07 2.52
CA ASP A 785 20.30 -11.18 3.38
C ASP A 785 19.80 -12.55 2.93
N VAL A 786 18.66 -12.58 2.21
CA VAL A 786 17.98 -13.83 1.83
C VAL A 786 17.39 -13.71 0.43
N VAL A 787 17.72 -14.67 -0.42
CA VAL A 787 17.14 -14.81 -1.76
C VAL A 787 15.87 -15.68 -1.68
N MET A 788 14.74 -15.13 -2.11
CA MET A 788 13.45 -15.79 -2.05
C MET A 788 12.88 -16.13 -3.44
N PRO A 789 12.22 -17.27 -3.58
CA PRO A 789 12.19 -18.44 -2.68
C PRO A 789 13.50 -19.22 -2.71
N GLY A 790 14.44 -18.85 -3.57
CA GLY A 790 15.67 -19.53 -3.89
C GLY A 790 15.50 -20.57 -5.01
N CYS A 791 16.60 -20.98 -5.63
CA CYS A 791 16.65 -22.03 -6.65
C CYS A 791 18.02 -22.73 -6.66
N GLU A 792 18.13 -23.86 -7.36
CA GLU A 792 19.38 -24.57 -7.45
C GLU A 792 20.51 -23.72 -8.06
N ASN A 793 20.17 -22.85 -9.03
CA ASN A 793 21.12 -21.92 -9.64
C ASN A 793 21.69 -20.92 -8.62
N ASP A 794 20.90 -20.50 -7.63
CA ASP A 794 21.37 -19.62 -6.55
C ASP A 794 22.44 -20.31 -5.70
N GLN A 795 22.24 -21.60 -5.35
CA GLN A 795 23.21 -22.39 -4.61
C GLN A 795 24.51 -22.63 -5.40
N VAL A 796 24.39 -22.85 -6.71
CA VAL A 796 25.54 -22.97 -7.63
C VAL A 796 26.28 -21.65 -7.73
N ASN A 797 25.57 -20.53 -7.88
CA ASN A 797 26.15 -19.19 -7.96
C ASN A 797 26.92 -18.84 -6.65
N LEU A 798 26.29 -19.01 -5.49
CA LEU A 798 26.94 -18.80 -4.20
C LEU A 798 28.24 -19.64 -4.05
N SER A 799 28.16 -20.93 -4.42
CA SER A 799 29.32 -21.84 -4.33
C SER A 799 30.45 -21.43 -5.26
N THR A 800 30.12 -21.05 -6.49
CA THR A 800 31.09 -20.65 -7.53
C THR A 800 31.82 -19.37 -7.13
N GLU A 801 31.06 -18.38 -6.64
CA GLU A 801 31.61 -17.08 -6.29
C GLU A 801 32.38 -17.09 -4.96
N LEU A 802 31.99 -17.94 -4.00
CA LEU A 802 32.83 -18.22 -2.82
C LEU A 802 34.15 -18.88 -3.20
N ALA A 803 34.11 -19.90 -4.07
CA ALA A 803 35.32 -20.61 -4.51
C ALA A 803 36.28 -19.70 -5.32
N SER A 804 35.76 -18.77 -6.11
CA SER A 804 36.57 -17.78 -6.85
C SER A 804 37.08 -16.62 -6.00
N GLY A 805 36.50 -16.41 -4.82
CA GLY A 805 36.76 -15.26 -3.95
C GLY A 805 36.05 -13.97 -4.39
N SER A 806 35.16 -14.00 -5.38
CA SER A 806 34.34 -12.87 -5.79
C SER A 806 33.27 -12.53 -4.73
N LEU A 807 32.75 -13.53 -4.03
CA LEU A 807 31.97 -13.38 -2.81
C LEU A 807 32.88 -13.66 -1.61
N LYS A 808 33.01 -12.70 -0.70
CA LYS A 808 33.70 -12.92 0.57
C LYS A 808 32.82 -13.71 1.53
N LYS A 809 33.38 -14.70 2.20
CA LYS A 809 32.67 -15.43 3.26
C LYS A 809 32.15 -14.51 4.34
N ALA A 810 32.85 -13.42 4.66
CA ALA A 810 32.44 -12.44 5.64
C ALA A 810 31.11 -11.71 5.26
N ASP A 811 30.89 -11.40 3.97
CA ASP A 811 29.62 -10.83 3.50
C ASP A 811 28.46 -11.83 3.68
N LEU A 812 28.68 -13.10 3.34
CA LEU A 812 27.68 -14.17 3.55
C LEU A 812 27.39 -14.36 5.06
N GLU A 813 28.40 -14.41 5.91
CA GLU A 813 28.26 -14.51 7.35
C GLU A 813 27.50 -13.31 7.94
N ALA A 814 27.75 -12.09 7.43
CA ALA A 814 27.04 -10.90 7.85
C ALA A 814 25.55 -10.97 7.50
N CYS A 815 25.22 -11.37 6.28
CA CYS A 815 23.82 -11.58 5.85
C CYS A 815 23.14 -12.64 6.71
N VAL A 816 23.72 -13.81 6.85
CA VAL A 816 23.17 -14.90 7.68
C VAL A 816 23.00 -14.46 9.14
N SER A 817 23.88 -13.62 9.68
CA SER A 817 23.77 -13.13 11.06
C SER A 817 22.50 -12.30 11.29
N ARG A 818 22.10 -11.49 10.32
CA ARG A 818 20.88 -10.69 10.39
C ARG A 818 19.62 -11.55 10.21
N LEU A 819 19.66 -12.54 9.34
CA LEU A 819 18.62 -13.57 9.29
C LEU A 819 18.48 -14.30 10.63
N VAL A 820 19.58 -14.78 11.20
CA VAL A 820 19.58 -15.50 12.50
C VAL A 820 19.00 -14.60 13.60
N ARG A 821 19.34 -13.33 13.64
CA ARG A 821 18.73 -12.36 14.57
C ARG A 821 17.21 -12.29 14.41
N CYS A 822 16.72 -12.21 13.19
CA CYS A 822 15.28 -12.19 12.88
C CYS A 822 14.62 -13.50 13.34
N VAL A 823 15.21 -14.65 13.00
CA VAL A 823 14.73 -15.98 13.42
C VAL A 823 14.67 -16.11 14.94
N LEU A 824 15.73 -15.72 15.67
CA LEU A 824 15.77 -15.81 17.13
C LEU A 824 14.74 -14.91 17.84
N GLN A 825 14.21 -13.91 17.17
CA GLN A 825 13.12 -13.05 17.66
C GLN A 825 11.73 -13.60 17.34
N SER A 826 11.63 -14.63 16.50
CA SER A 826 10.37 -15.18 15.98
C SER A 826 9.52 -15.89 17.05
N ASN A 827 8.28 -16.18 16.68
CA ASN A 827 7.31 -16.97 17.45
C ASN A 827 7.58 -18.48 17.39
N GLU A 828 8.66 -18.94 16.76
CA GLU A 828 9.02 -20.36 16.59
C GLU A 828 9.65 -21.01 17.83
N TYR A 829 9.86 -20.26 18.90
CA TYR A 829 10.50 -20.76 20.12
C TYR A 829 9.52 -20.84 21.29
N GLU A 830 9.69 -21.89 22.13
CA GLU A 830 8.97 -21.96 23.42
C GLU A 830 9.36 -20.75 24.30
N GLU A 831 8.39 -20.23 25.08
CA GLU A 831 8.58 -19.09 25.98
C GLU A 831 9.55 -19.39 27.15
#